data_8a0fa451d029bb1085bf0ada133ab5bc
#
_entry.id   8a0fa451d029bb1085bf0ada133ab5bc
#
_cell.length_a   1.000
_cell.length_b   1.000
_cell.length_c   1.000
_cell.angle_alpha   90.00
_cell.angle_beta   90.00
_cell.angle_gamma   90.00
#
_symmetry.space_group_name_H-M   'P 1'
#
loop_
_entity.id
_entity.type
_entity.pdbx_description
1 polymer ?
#
loop_
_entity_poly.entity_id
_entity_poly.type
_entity_poly.pdbx_seq_one_letter_code
_entity_poly.pdbx_strand_id
1 'polypeptide(L)'
;MEKLKIINKFYLDKEKDIIVNLYQTNEDELTYILETPNHNTGNLITNLAKICNLETIKNEKDMKVIKETIPASINGDNQEVYIFRLGGIKIANIYRDGRVEIKATIPAISKTLMSQTKNYDLSLNQTLVKSYILKKAKFRTDLHTHMNANLSADCLIALGIKHQVRYPLYYIKKIDLKITKEQEEKIYGQRKEIEKLFEHSELKGKYLTRRIDDNTFINFADLILNNLENADENISKIRRSLEILKDGQAVFTNLEKLYLYRYVFAKGVESKEKIKLEKSKIEKIPDREIKSILYKMIKDSEKNSPYEKNNLRQDKLLWIAREYQKQGIYYTEISDTTLTKKGIPAIELLEEVHQIMPQIEKETGVKIRFLVAIRRIPLTIIKDAKTSSNYLRENLNILKAVSKSPYVVGSDFIGEEINDISELKPAIKEIVQYVCNEDNGYTVRIHAGENDSLRDNVRKSIECVKQSLKPGQKMPRVRIGHGLYTADLDSEKGKKLIKEIKQAGAVLEFQLTSNVRLNNLTKLKNHPIKKYLDNNIKCVQGTDGCGFYGTDTVDEQLAIQNILGLSDEDFLKMRRVEDEIIEHENNYFEEKSKKFKEFLAGRSIREAILELEEKIEEENKNNNIPLRINDKIESEEILKEKIKKLPTDKIPIIIAGGSFNAKSRETKVTEEGLKMLEELITKIDNQKVYFVIGHRVDGYEKAIIDISNKLNKKLEIYAIIPKMISKEVGERLMNKEINGVCISTESEEFGIYKSFNYEIFERRSSIVIAFDGNSPVSNLVQEAKNGKGKAKIYVNIENYNLRVKARSLQGYVVPFDIKDNDGTVDKILEDNFEIKMN
;
A
#
# COMPACT_ATOMS: atom_id res chain seq x y z
N MET A 1 -6.29 -4.96 39.57
CA MET A 1 -6.86 -4.17 38.44
C MET A 1 -5.96 -2.98 38.24
N GLU A 2 -5.10 -2.99 37.22
CA GLU A 2 -4.39 -1.79 36.81
C GLU A 2 -5.41 -0.74 36.42
N LYS A 3 -5.29 0.44 37.01
CA LYS A 3 -6.18 1.57 36.69
C LYS A 3 -5.90 1.96 35.24
N LEU A 4 -6.87 1.66 34.37
CA LEU A 4 -6.85 2.13 32.98
C LEU A 4 -6.70 3.67 32.99
N LYS A 5 -5.71 4.18 32.30
CA LYS A 5 -5.48 5.63 32.20
C LYS A 5 -6.40 6.22 31.15
N ILE A 6 -7.30 7.09 31.53
CA ILE A 6 -8.12 7.86 30.57
C ILE A 6 -7.19 8.86 29.88
N ILE A 7 -7.08 8.75 28.55
CA ILE A 7 -6.31 9.69 27.74
C ILE A 7 -7.17 10.73 27.06
N ASN A 8 -8.46 10.44 26.86
CA ASN A 8 -9.41 11.43 26.35
C ASN A 8 -10.85 11.05 26.74
N LYS A 9 -11.72 12.06 26.77
CA LYS A 9 -13.12 11.92 27.12
C LYS A 9 -13.98 12.78 26.19
N PHE A 10 -14.95 12.13 25.52
CA PHE A 10 -15.83 12.81 24.58
C PHE A 10 -17.29 12.61 24.97
N TYR A 11 -18.10 13.64 24.84
CA TYR A 11 -19.54 13.51 24.95
C TYR A 11 -20.13 13.19 23.58
N LEU A 12 -20.71 12.01 23.42
CA LEU A 12 -21.51 11.68 22.25
C LEU A 12 -22.87 12.39 22.24
N ASP A 13 -23.45 12.54 23.44
CA ASP A 13 -24.67 13.32 23.65
C ASP A 13 -24.58 13.96 25.04
N LYS A 14 -24.39 15.29 25.07
CA LYS A 14 -24.29 16.05 26.31
C LYS A 14 -25.57 16.10 27.11
N GLU A 15 -26.73 16.09 26.43
CA GLU A 15 -28.04 16.18 27.08
C GLU A 15 -28.42 14.86 27.75
N LYS A 16 -27.84 13.76 27.31
CA LYS A 16 -28.09 12.39 27.80
C LYS A 16 -26.93 11.79 28.55
N ASP A 17 -25.87 12.58 28.81
CA ASP A 17 -24.65 12.12 29.50
C ASP A 17 -24.03 10.83 28.88
N ILE A 18 -24.09 10.71 27.55
CA ILE A 18 -23.45 9.61 26.85
C ILE A 18 -22.00 9.98 26.59
N ILE A 19 -21.07 9.29 27.26
CA ILE A 19 -19.66 9.60 27.27
C ILE A 19 -18.88 8.45 26.65
N VAL A 20 -17.95 8.79 25.76
CA VAL A 20 -16.91 7.86 25.29
C VAL A 20 -15.62 8.18 26.00
N ASN A 21 -15.10 7.25 26.76
CA ASN A 21 -13.80 7.32 27.37
C ASN A 21 -12.80 6.53 26.53
N LEU A 22 -11.71 7.18 26.15
CA LEU A 22 -10.57 6.54 25.51
C LEU A 22 -9.54 6.20 26.59
N TYR A 23 -9.25 4.94 26.75
CA TYR A 23 -8.30 4.45 27.75
C TYR A 23 -7.02 3.96 27.08
N GLN A 24 -5.91 4.20 27.75
CA GLN A 24 -4.64 3.55 27.45
C GLN A 24 -4.45 2.38 28.42
N THR A 25 -4.38 1.18 27.87
CA THR A 25 -4.16 -0.07 28.64
C THR A 25 -2.69 -0.39 28.82
N ASN A 26 -1.87 -0.12 27.78
CA ASN A 26 -0.40 -0.21 27.79
C ASN A 26 0.18 0.91 26.91
N GLU A 27 1.50 1.02 26.80
CA GLU A 27 2.15 2.10 26.01
C GLU A 27 1.59 2.23 24.56
N ASP A 28 1.07 1.15 23.99
CA ASP A 28 0.56 1.09 22.61
C ASP A 28 -0.91 0.62 22.51
N GLU A 29 -1.64 0.50 23.64
CA GLU A 29 -3.02 -0.01 23.66
C GLU A 29 -4.04 1.07 23.98
N LEU A 30 -5.06 1.16 23.13
CA LEU A 30 -6.18 2.07 23.32
C LEU A 30 -7.49 1.31 23.33
N THR A 31 -8.38 1.62 24.26
CA THR A 31 -9.75 1.10 24.28
C THR A 31 -10.77 2.20 24.47
N TYR A 32 -11.94 2.02 23.89
CA TYR A 32 -13.06 2.96 24.07
C TYR A 32 -14.15 2.29 24.90
N ILE A 33 -14.59 2.97 25.96
CA ILE A 33 -15.72 2.52 26.76
C ILE A 33 -16.79 3.60 26.70
N LEU A 34 -18.02 3.20 26.35
CA LEU A 34 -19.19 4.06 26.42
C LEU A 34 -19.78 3.99 27.82
N GLU A 35 -19.87 5.12 28.47
CA GLU A 35 -20.57 5.25 29.75
C GLU A 35 -21.92 5.94 29.54
N THR A 36 -22.96 5.36 30.12
CA THR A 36 -24.30 5.95 30.16
C THR A 36 -24.83 5.94 31.58
N PRO A 37 -25.56 6.98 32.00
CA PRO A 37 -26.04 7.08 33.39
C PRO A 37 -27.15 6.06 33.75
N ASN A 38 -27.83 5.51 32.76
CA ASN A 38 -28.91 4.56 32.93
C ASN A 38 -28.58 3.21 32.28
N HIS A 39 -28.37 2.22 33.09
CA HIS A 39 -28.08 0.83 32.70
C HIS A 39 -29.26 0.09 31.98
N ASN A 40 -30.22 0.80 31.42
CA ASN A 40 -31.33 0.21 30.69
C ASN A 40 -30.89 -0.12 29.25
N THR A 41 -30.64 -1.39 28.99
CA THR A 41 -30.13 -1.92 27.73
C THR A 41 -31.02 -1.55 26.53
N GLY A 42 -32.36 -1.50 26.70
CA GLY A 42 -33.28 -1.15 25.62
C GLY A 42 -33.16 0.31 25.18
N ASN A 43 -33.06 1.25 26.11
CA ASN A 43 -32.85 2.66 25.83
C ASN A 43 -31.45 2.90 25.23
N LEU A 44 -30.46 2.15 25.67
CA LEU A 44 -29.11 2.21 25.15
C LEU A 44 -29.06 1.81 23.67
N ILE A 45 -29.72 0.72 23.32
CA ILE A 45 -29.80 0.23 21.92
C ILE A 45 -30.48 1.26 21.03
N THR A 46 -31.59 1.85 21.46
CA THR A 46 -32.34 2.88 20.74
C THR A 46 -31.49 4.15 20.58
N ASN A 47 -30.75 4.53 21.61
CA ASN A 47 -29.86 5.69 21.57
C ASN A 47 -28.63 5.45 20.66
N LEU A 48 -28.03 4.27 20.73
CA LEU A 48 -26.96 3.89 19.80
C LEU A 48 -27.45 3.92 18.35
N ALA A 49 -28.64 3.40 18.09
CA ALA A 49 -29.22 3.42 16.77
C ALA A 49 -29.45 4.86 16.25
N LYS A 50 -29.92 5.77 17.11
CA LYS A 50 -30.10 7.20 16.79
C LYS A 50 -28.76 7.91 16.57
N ILE A 51 -27.77 7.66 17.44
CA ILE A 51 -26.44 8.24 17.34
C ILE A 51 -25.76 7.79 16.05
N CYS A 52 -26.05 6.56 15.67
CA CYS A 52 -25.49 5.93 14.49
C CYS A 52 -26.19 6.32 13.19
N ASN A 53 -27.23 7.20 13.26
CA ASN A 53 -28.05 7.65 12.13
C ASN A 53 -28.46 6.51 11.20
N LEU A 54 -28.86 5.38 11.81
CA LEU A 54 -29.34 4.25 11.07
C LEU A 54 -30.80 4.54 10.67
N GLU A 55 -30.97 5.47 9.75
CA GLU A 55 -32.26 5.91 9.18
C GLU A 55 -33.08 4.73 8.65
N THR A 56 -32.45 3.61 8.47
CA THR A 56 -33.05 2.39 7.94
C THR A 56 -33.62 1.46 9.00
N ILE A 57 -33.47 1.76 10.30
CA ILE A 57 -34.17 0.99 11.33
C ILE A 57 -35.63 1.45 11.40
N LYS A 58 -36.40 1.05 10.42
CA LYS A 58 -37.86 1.24 10.44
C LYS A 58 -38.55 0.23 11.32
N ASN A 59 -37.89 -0.84 11.75
CA ASN A 59 -38.44 -1.91 12.53
C ASN A 59 -37.44 -2.46 13.57
N GLU A 60 -37.85 -2.65 14.80
CA GLU A 60 -37.10 -3.36 15.86
C GLU A 60 -36.67 -4.79 15.45
N LYS A 61 -37.28 -5.36 14.42
CA LYS A 61 -36.94 -6.70 13.89
C LYS A 61 -35.56 -6.79 13.24
N ASP A 62 -34.96 -5.66 12.84
CA ASP A 62 -33.63 -5.63 12.26
C ASP A 62 -32.51 -5.59 13.33
N MET A 63 -32.90 -5.38 14.59
CA MET A 63 -31.99 -5.39 15.71
C MET A 63 -31.95 -6.80 16.31
N LYS A 64 -30.76 -7.38 16.34
CA LYS A 64 -30.52 -8.66 17.02
C LYS A 64 -29.54 -8.46 18.17
N VAL A 65 -29.98 -8.87 19.37
CA VAL A 65 -29.07 -9.03 20.50
C VAL A 65 -28.83 -10.52 20.69
N ILE A 66 -27.63 -10.96 20.52
CA ILE A 66 -27.23 -12.36 20.64
C ILE A 66 -26.38 -12.49 21.90
N LYS A 67 -26.73 -13.39 22.77
CA LYS A 67 -25.91 -13.76 23.93
C LYS A 67 -24.81 -14.68 23.47
N GLU A 68 -23.58 -14.27 23.62
CA GLU A 68 -22.40 -15.07 23.34
C GLU A 68 -21.46 -15.10 24.54
N THR A 69 -20.70 -16.17 24.66
CA THR A 69 -19.59 -16.26 25.61
C THR A 69 -18.30 -15.93 24.87
N ILE A 70 -17.65 -14.84 25.26
CA ILE A 70 -16.37 -14.47 24.70
C ILE A 70 -15.27 -14.64 25.74
N PRO A 71 -14.03 -15.00 25.33
CA PRO A 71 -12.89 -14.99 26.23
C PRO A 71 -12.72 -13.57 26.80
N ALA A 72 -12.59 -13.46 28.11
CA ALA A 72 -12.28 -12.17 28.73
C ALA A 72 -10.88 -11.72 28.28
N SER A 73 -10.84 -10.52 27.76
CA SER A 73 -9.61 -9.96 27.15
C SER A 73 -8.50 -9.70 28.16
N ILE A 74 -8.80 -9.61 29.44
CA ILE A 74 -7.86 -9.17 30.47
C ILE A 74 -7.48 -10.24 31.48
N ASN A 75 -8.36 -11.21 31.80
CA ASN A 75 -8.14 -12.19 32.87
C ASN A 75 -8.28 -13.66 32.44
N GLY A 76 -8.44 -13.98 31.18
CA GLY A 76 -8.59 -15.38 30.71
C GLY A 76 -9.91 -16.07 31.04
N ASP A 77 -10.81 -15.43 31.78
CA ASP A 77 -12.13 -15.99 32.10
C ASP A 77 -13.13 -15.69 31.00
N ASN A 78 -13.97 -16.67 30.70
CA ASN A 78 -15.06 -16.50 29.75
C ASN A 78 -16.12 -15.58 30.34
N GLN A 79 -16.49 -14.51 29.65
CA GLN A 79 -17.55 -13.59 30.05
C GLN A 79 -18.80 -13.74 29.16
N GLU A 80 -19.96 -13.72 29.75
CA GLU A 80 -21.19 -13.59 29.01
C GLU A 80 -21.36 -12.15 28.55
N VAL A 81 -21.48 -11.96 27.24
CA VAL A 81 -21.73 -10.66 26.62
C VAL A 81 -22.94 -10.73 25.72
N TYR A 82 -23.71 -9.65 25.72
CA TYR A 82 -24.74 -9.44 24.74
C TYR A 82 -24.13 -8.70 23.54
N ILE A 83 -24.07 -9.37 22.41
CA ILE A 83 -23.58 -8.78 21.18
C ILE A 83 -24.74 -8.09 20.48
N PHE A 84 -24.65 -6.78 20.40
CA PHE A 84 -25.59 -5.99 19.62
C PHE A 84 -25.19 -6.02 18.16
N ARG A 85 -26.03 -6.57 17.31
CA ARG A 85 -25.90 -6.59 15.85
C ARG A 85 -27.04 -5.83 15.21
N LEU A 86 -26.70 -5.05 14.17
CA LEU A 86 -27.65 -4.36 13.33
C LEU A 86 -27.46 -4.80 11.90
N GLY A 87 -28.45 -5.44 11.30
CA GLY A 87 -28.35 -5.97 9.94
C GLY A 87 -27.15 -6.91 9.74
N GLY A 88 -26.78 -7.69 10.76
CA GLY A 88 -25.63 -8.60 10.75
C GLY A 88 -24.30 -7.96 11.17
N ILE A 89 -24.20 -6.65 11.24
CA ILE A 89 -22.98 -5.93 11.67
C ILE A 89 -22.93 -5.88 13.19
N LYS A 90 -21.81 -6.32 13.77
CA LYS A 90 -21.58 -6.24 15.22
C LYS A 90 -21.25 -4.80 15.60
N ILE A 91 -22.13 -4.17 16.41
CA ILE A 91 -22.03 -2.77 16.81
C ILE A 91 -21.45 -2.60 18.19
N ALA A 92 -21.86 -3.43 19.15
CA ALA A 92 -21.40 -3.32 20.52
C ALA A 92 -21.37 -4.67 21.23
N ASN A 93 -20.48 -4.78 22.22
CA ASN A 93 -20.58 -5.77 23.29
C ASN A 93 -21.19 -5.10 24.50
N ILE A 94 -22.25 -5.67 25.05
CA ILE A 94 -22.90 -5.22 26.28
C ILE A 94 -22.62 -6.27 27.35
N TYR A 95 -21.85 -5.89 28.34
CA TYR A 95 -21.49 -6.76 29.45
C TYR A 95 -22.61 -6.80 30.51
N ARG A 96 -22.67 -7.89 31.26
CA ARG A 96 -23.69 -8.09 32.28
C ARG A 96 -23.65 -7.04 33.40
N ASP A 97 -22.50 -6.40 33.60
CA ASP A 97 -22.29 -5.31 34.58
C ASP A 97 -22.73 -3.92 34.05
N GLY A 98 -23.35 -3.85 32.90
CA GLY A 98 -23.81 -2.62 32.24
C GLY A 98 -22.75 -1.88 31.46
N ARG A 99 -21.50 -2.32 31.41
CA ARG A 99 -20.49 -1.76 30.52
C ARG A 99 -20.87 -2.02 29.06
N VAL A 100 -20.62 -1.05 28.22
CA VAL A 100 -20.82 -1.18 26.77
C VAL A 100 -19.51 -0.89 26.07
N GLU A 101 -18.99 -1.90 25.42
CA GLU A 101 -17.84 -1.77 24.53
C GLU A 101 -18.37 -1.58 23.11
N ILE A 102 -18.29 -0.38 22.61
CA ILE A 102 -18.64 -0.12 21.21
C ILE A 102 -17.51 -0.63 20.33
N LYS A 103 -17.85 -1.51 19.42
CA LYS A 103 -16.93 -2.01 18.40
C LYS A 103 -16.76 -0.95 17.30
N ALA A 104 -16.13 0.17 17.67
CA ALA A 104 -15.79 1.18 16.68
C ALA A 104 -14.57 0.75 15.89
N THR A 105 -14.61 0.85 14.63
CA THR A 105 -13.40 0.89 13.87
C THR A 105 -12.87 2.33 13.90
N ILE A 106 -11.92 2.61 14.76
CA ILE A 106 -10.77 3.39 14.31
C ILE A 106 -10.05 2.35 13.46
N PRO A 107 -10.32 2.27 12.17
CA PRO A 107 -10.37 0.95 11.59
C PRO A 107 -9.03 0.37 11.39
N ALA A 108 -8.12 1.18 10.97
CA ALA A 108 -6.89 0.65 10.43
C ALA A 108 -5.77 0.73 11.45
N ILE A 109 -5.65 1.83 12.14
CA ILE A 109 -4.58 2.05 13.12
C ILE A 109 -4.86 1.27 14.39
N SER A 110 -6.09 1.29 14.87
CA SER A 110 -6.47 0.46 16.00
C SER A 110 -6.23 -1.01 15.70
N LYS A 111 -6.64 -1.55 14.54
CA LYS A 111 -6.34 -2.94 14.19
C LYS A 111 -4.84 -3.21 14.10
N THR A 112 -4.03 -2.26 13.69
CA THR A 112 -2.58 -2.44 13.58
C THR A 112 -1.89 -2.28 14.92
N LEU A 113 -2.30 -1.33 15.74
CA LEU A 113 -1.88 -1.22 17.13
C LEU A 113 -2.34 -2.42 17.93
N MET A 114 -3.54 -2.91 17.65
CA MET A 114 -4.16 -4.06 18.27
C MET A 114 -3.58 -5.39 17.85
N SER A 115 -3.03 -5.51 16.64
CA SER A 115 -2.29 -6.71 16.27
C SER A 115 -0.92 -6.77 16.94
N GLN A 116 -0.46 -5.65 17.49
CA GLN A 116 0.73 -5.59 18.36
C GLN A 116 0.39 -5.90 19.81
N THR A 117 -0.88 -5.75 20.18
CA THR A 117 -1.37 -5.90 21.56
C THR A 117 -2.64 -6.74 21.54
N LYS A 118 -2.67 -7.74 22.31
CA LYS A 118 -3.53 -8.93 22.19
C LYS A 118 -5.06 -8.77 22.12
N ASN A 119 -5.71 -7.61 22.21
CA ASN A 119 -7.15 -7.62 22.53
C ASN A 119 -7.97 -6.44 22.03
N TYR A 120 -7.97 -6.14 20.74
CA TYR A 120 -8.90 -5.12 20.26
C TYR A 120 -9.69 -5.54 19.04
N ASP A 121 -10.99 -5.49 19.20
CA ASP A 121 -11.93 -5.53 18.10
C ASP A 121 -12.90 -4.33 18.28
N LEU A 122 -12.50 -3.18 17.77
CA LEU A 122 -13.31 -1.99 17.75
C LEU A 122 -13.80 -1.78 16.32
N SER A 123 -15.03 -2.16 16.02
CA SER A 123 -15.61 -1.91 14.71
C SER A 123 -16.87 -1.06 14.85
N LEU A 124 -16.73 0.25 14.94
CA LEU A 124 -17.82 1.15 14.63
C LEU A 124 -17.58 1.72 13.25
N ASN A 125 -18.23 1.13 12.29
CA ASN A 125 -18.31 1.75 10.99
C ASN A 125 -19.31 2.93 11.08
N GLN A 126 -18.84 4.10 11.65
CA GLN A 126 -19.78 5.17 11.91
C GLN A 126 -19.18 6.53 11.76
N THR A 127 -19.22 6.91 10.51
CA THR A 127 -18.91 8.25 10.04
C THR A 127 -19.63 9.33 10.87
N LEU A 128 -20.81 9.04 11.40
CA LEU A 128 -21.59 10.00 12.15
C LEU A 128 -21.05 10.27 13.56
N VAL A 129 -20.70 9.22 14.30
CA VAL A 129 -20.09 9.37 15.64
C VAL A 129 -18.75 10.04 15.52
N LYS A 130 -17.94 9.63 14.55
CA LYS A 130 -16.65 10.25 14.24
C LYS A 130 -16.81 11.73 13.86
N SER A 131 -17.78 12.05 13.00
CA SER A 131 -18.07 13.41 12.58
C SER A 131 -18.54 14.29 13.73
N TYR A 132 -19.26 13.75 14.71
CA TYR A 132 -19.68 14.47 15.91
C TYR A 132 -18.49 14.83 16.81
N ILE A 133 -17.58 13.88 17.02
CA ILE A 133 -16.34 14.08 17.80
C ILE A 133 -15.47 15.17 17.16
N LEU A 134 -15.39 15.23 15.83
CA LEU A 134 -14.56 16.16 15.06
C LEU A 134 -15.27 17.45 14.65
N LYS A 135 -16.46 17.74 15.17
CA LYS A 135 -17.35 18.81 14.69
C LYS A 135 -16.70 20.19 14.56
N LYS A 136 -15.74 20.53 15.43
CA LYS A 136 -15.12 21.86 15.46
C LYS A 136 -13.95 22.04 14.48
N ALA A 137 -13.26 20.98 14.13
CA ALA A 137 -12.02 21.06 13.35
C ALA A 137 -11.95 19.99 12.23
N LYS A 138 -13.10 19.55 11.74
CA LYS A 138 -13.16 18.49 10.72
C LYS A 138 -12.49 18.92 9.43
N PHE A 139 -11.61 18.10 8.90
CA PHE A 139 -11.00 18.29 7.58
C PHE A 139 -11.99 18.08 6.45
N ARG A 140 -11.74 18.75 5.33
CA ARG A 140 -12.61 18.75 4.15
C ARG A 140 -11.89 18.25 2.91
N THR A 141 -10.67 17.77 3.05
CA THR A 141 -9.85 17.30 1.94
C THR A 141 -9.25 15.94 2.19
N ASP A 142 -9.00 15.22 1.09
CA ASP A 142 -8.03 14.13 1.02
C ASP A 142 -7.02 14.49 -0.07
N LEU A 143 -5.89 15.05 0.33
CA LEU A 143 -4.91 15.62 -0.60
C LEU A 143 -3.83 14.61 -1.02
N HIS A 144 -3.80 13.43 -0.40
CA HIS A 144 -2.83 12.40 -0.75
C HIS A 144 -3.52 11.03 -0.85
N THR A 145 -3.89 10.70 -2.06
CA THR A 145 -4.52 9.41 -2.36
C THR A 145 -4.26 8.97 -3.80
N HIS A 146 -4.50 7.69 -4.08
CA HIS A 146 -4.24 7.05 -5.37
C HIS A 146 -5.51 6.46 -5.98
N MET A 147 -5.72 6.66 -7.30
CA MET A 147 -6.96 6.32 -8.01
C MET A 147 -7.45 4.89 -7.80
N ASN A 148 -6.55 3.93 -7.67
CA ASN A 148 -6.92 2.54 -7.49
C ASN A 148 -6.71 2.07 -6.04
N ALA A 149 -7.09 2.91 -5.06
CA ALA A 149 -6.97 2.62 -3.65
C ALA A 149 -8.11 3.21 -2.78
N ASN A 150 -9.12 3.88 -3.40
CA ASN A 150 -10.07 4.74 -2.68
C ASN A 150 -11.42 4.10 -2.34
N LEU A 151 -11.75 2.95 -2.90
CA LEU A 151 -13.06 2.34 -2.68
C LEU A 151 -12.99 1.23 -1.64
N SER A 152 -13.99 1.15 -0.79
CA SER A 152 -14.14 0.05 0.17
C SER A 152 -14.23 -1.29 -0.57
N ALA A 153 -13.87 -2.36 0.13
CA ALA A 153 -13.99 -3.71 -0.40
C ALA A 153 -15.44 -4.03 -0.85
N ASP A 154 -16.43 -3.55 -0.12
CA ASP A 154 -17.84 -3.77 -0.46
C ASP A 154 -18.25 -3.06 -1.74
N CYS A 155 -17.77 -1.84 -1.93
CA CYS A 155 -17.99 -1.09 -3.17
C CYS A 155 -17.30 -1.77 -4.37
N LEU A 156 -16.08 -2.26 -4.19
CA LEU A 156 -15.36 -2.99 -5.25
C LEU A 156 -16.04 -4.31 -5.62
N ILE A 157 -16.56 -5.05 -4.64
CA ILE A 157 -17.33 -6.27 -4.86
C ILE A 157 -18.60 -5.95 -5.65
N ALA A 158 -19.34 -4.92 -5.27
CA ALA A 158 -20.54 -4.48 -5.99
C ALA A 158 -20.23 -4.04 -7.43
N LEU A 159 -19.16 -3.26 -7.65
CA LEU A 159 -18.66 -2.90 -8.98
C LEU A 159 -18.27 -4.14 -9.79
N GLY A 160 -17.60 -5.07 -9.16
CA GLY A 160 -17.19 -6.34 -9.79
C GLY A 160 -18.39 -7.16 -10.29
N ILE A 161 -19.49 -7.19 -9.52
CA ILE A 161 -20.73 -7.84 -9.92
C ILE A 161 -21.39 -7.06 -11.05
N LYS A 162 -21.57 -5.74 -10.90
CA LYS A 162 -22.23 -4.90 -11.90
C LYS A 162 -21.53 -4.95 -13.26
N HIS A 163 -20.23 -4.75 -13.28
CA HIS A 163 -19.43 -4.73 -14.51
C HIS A 163 -18.93 -6.12 -14.94
N GLN A 164 -19.23 -7.14 -14.12
CA GLN A 164 -18.90 -8.52 -14.43
C GLN A 164 -17.42 -8.71 -14.76
N VAL A 165 -16.56 -8.25 -13.84
CA VAL A 165 -15.11 -8.33 -14.00
C VAL A 165 -14.61 -9.79 -14.01
N ARG A 166 -13.50 -10.04 -14.68
CA ARG A 166 -12.83 -11.34 -14.68
C ARG A 166 -12.11 -11.57 -13.35
N TYR A 167 -12.42 -12.66 -12.67
CA TYR A 167 -11.82 -13.04 -11.40
C TYR A 167 -10.89 -14.24 -11.58
N PRO A 168 -9.58 -14.15 -11.23
CA PRO A 168 -8.62 -15.20 -11.54
C PRO A 168 -8.79 -16.46 -10.70
N LEU A 169 -8.60 -17.62 -11.30
CA LEU A 169 -8.57 -18.93 -10.64
C LEU A 169 -7.52 -18.98 -9.51
N TYR A 170 -6.39 -18.30 -9.68
CA TYR A 170 -5.36 -18.21 -8.65
C TYR A 170 -5.95 -17.78 -7.30
N TYR A 171 -6.80 -16.74 -7.28
CA TYR A 171 -7.39 -16.24 -6.03
C TYR A 171 -8.49 -17.14 -5.51
N ILE A 172 -9.25 -17.81 -6.39
CA ILE A 172 -10.24 -18.83 -5.96
C ILE A 172 -9.53 -19.92 -5.14
N LYS A 173 -8.44 -20.47 -5.68
CA LYS A 173 -7.65 -21.50 -4.99
C LYS A 173 -6.96 -20.96 -3.72
N LYS A 174 -6.41 -19.77 -3.79
CA LYS A 174 -5.59 -19.19 -2.71
C LYS A 174 -6.37 -18.96 -1.42
N ILE A 175 -7.62 -18.52 -1.52
CA ILE A 175 -8.50 -18.28 -0.36
C ILE A 175 -9.60 -19.34 -0.22
N ASP A 176 -9.48 -20.44 -0.94
CA ASP A 176 -10.43 -21.55 -0.88
C ASP A 176 -11.88 -21.09 -1.03
N LEU A 177 -12.18 -20.38 -2.15
CA LEU A 177 -13.56 -20.01 -2.46
C LEU A 177 -14.34 -21.25 -2.87
N LYS A 178 -15.57 -21.33 -2.42
CA LYS A 178 -16.48 -22.41 -2.81
C LYS A 178 -17.06 -22.10 -4.19
N ILE A 179 -16.99 -23.08 -5.08
CA ILE A 179 -17.54 -23.00 -6.44
C ILE A 179 -18.49 -24.16 -6.69
N THR A 180 -19.47 -23.95 -7.56
CA THR A 180 -20.39 -25.02 -8.00
C THR A 180 -19.72 -25.95 -8.98
N LYS A 181 -20.26 -27.16 -9.19
CA LYS A 181 -19.72 -28.08 -10.20
C LYS A 181 -19.72 -27.47 -11.61
N GLU A 182 -20.79 -26.74 -11.94
CA GLU A 182 -20.88 -26.08 -13.25
C GLU A 182 -19.79 -25.00 -13.41
N GLN A 183 -19.52 -24.20 -12.34
CA GLN A 183 -18.44 -23.22 -12.34
C GLN A 183 -17.07 -23.88 -12.44
N GLU A 184 -16.87 -25.00 -11.75
CA GLU A 184 -15.63 -25.78 -11.80
C GLU A 184 -15.37 -26.29 -13.22
N GLU A 185 -16.36 -26.88 -13.88
CA GLU A 185 -16.24 -27.39 -15.27
C GLU A 185 -15.86 -26.26 -16.24
N LYS A 186 -16.51 -25.09 -16.15
CA LYS A 186 -16.18 -23.91 -16.97
C LYS A 186 -14.74 -23.46 -16.76
N ILE A 187 -14.33 -23.33 -15.51
CA ILE A 187 -12.99 -22.85 -15.14
C ILE A 187 -11.92 -23.84 -15.64
N TYR A 188 -12.09 -25.13 -15.41
CA TYR A 188 -11.10 -26.12 -15.82
C TYR A 188 -11.07 -26.34 -17.33
N GLY A 189 -12.21 -26.18 -18.03
CA GLY A 189 -12.24 -26.14 -19.49
C GLY A 189 -11.37 -24.99 -20.03
N GLN A 190 -11.56 -23.77 -19.52
CA GLN A 190 -10.76 -22.61 -19.90
C GLN A 190 -9.27 -22.79 -19.53
N ARG A 191 -8.99 -23.36 -18.35
CA ARG A 191 -7.63 -23.61 -17.88
C ARG A 191 -6.84 -24.49 -18.85
N LYS A 192 -7.45 -25.53 -19.40
CA LYS A 192 -6.80 -26.37 -20.40
C LYS A 192 -6.41 -25.61 -21.66
N GLU A 193 -7.25 -24.69 -22.13
CA GLU A 193 -6.90 -23.82 -23.26
C GLU A 193 -5.74 -22.84 -22.91
N ILE A 194 -5.72 -22.31 -21.70
CA ILE A 194 -4.63 -21.45 -21.23
C ILE A 194 -3.31 -22.25 -21.10
N GLU A 195 -3.35 -23.50 -20.64
CA GLU A 195 -2.18 -24.39 -20.57
C GLU A 195 -1.48 -24.54 -21.92
N LYS A 196 -2.24 -24.69 -23.00
CA LYS A 196 -1.68 -24.76 -24.36
C LYS A 196 -0.86 -23.53 -24.74
N LEU A 197 -1.27 -22.35 -24.29
CA LEU A 197 -0.52 -21.11 -24.56
C LEU A 197 0.85 -21.06 -23.87
N PHE A 198 1.06 -21.89 -22.84
CA PHE A 198 2.29 -21.96 -22.06
C PHE A 198 3.12 -23.22 -22.32
N GLU A 199 2.79 -24.04 -23.33
CA GLU A 199 3.52 -25.28 -23.67
C GLU A 199 5.02 -25.04 -23.91
N HIS A 200 5.38 -23.87 -24.49
CA HIS A 200 6.77 -23.49 -24.78
C HIS A 200 7.33 -22.48 -23.77
N SER A 201 6.67 -22.31 -22.60
CA SER A 201 7.13 -21.38 -21.58
C SER A 201 8.42 -21.87 -20.90
N GLU A 202 9.33 -20.94 -20.64
CA GLU A 202 10.52 -21.20 -19.82
C GLU A 202 10.19 -21.41 -18.33
N LEU A 203 8.99 -20.98 -17.90
CA LEU A 203 8.52 -21.14 -16.52
C LEU A 203 8.29 -22.62 -16.20
N LYS A 204 8.63 -23.01 -14.95
CA LYS A 204 8.47 -24.38 -14.46
C LYS A 204 7.77 -24.41 -13.09
N GLY A 205 7.24 -25.58 -12.74
CA GLY A 205 6.68 -25.87 -11.43
C GLY A 205 5.58 -24.91 -11.00
N LYS A 206 5.63 -24.45 -9.75
CA LYS A 206 4.59 -23.57 -9.18
C LYS A 206 4.45 -22.23 -9.90
N TYR A 207 5.52 -21.71 -10.52
CA TYR A 207 5.45 -20.46 -11.27
C TYR A 207 4.65 -20.59 -12.56
N LEU A 208 4.84 -21.69 -13.27
CA LEU A 208 4.03 -22.03 -14.44
C LEU A 208 2.55 -22.23 -14.05
N THR A 209 2.31 -23.01 -13.00
CA THR A 209 0.93 -23.22 -12.48
C THR A 209 0.27 -21.90 -12.10
N ARG A 210 0.99 -21.04 -11.36
CA ARG A 210 0.48 -19.73 -11.00
C ARG A 210 0.16 -18.90 -12.24
N ARG A 211 1.04 -18.89 -13.25
CA ARG A 211 0.82 -18.16 -14.51
C ARG A 211 -0.45 -18.61 -15.23
N ILE A 212 -0.67 -19.89 -15.29
CA ILE A 212 -1.87 -20.48 -15.89
C ILE A 212 -3.10 -20.07 -15.07
N ASP A 213 -3.04 -20.20 -13.75
CA ASP A 213 -4.16 -19.85 -12.86
C ASP A 213 -4.44 -18.34 -12.83
N ASP A 214 -3.42 -17.47 -12.94
CA ASP A 214 -3.58 -16.01 -13.07
C ASP A 214 -4.25 -15.60 -14.39
N ASN A 215 -4.18 -16.41 -15.44
CA ASN A 215 -4.77 -16.15 -16.75
C ASN A 215 -6.05 -16.97 -17.01
N THR A 216 -6.48 -17.78 -16.06
CA THR A 216 -7.75 -18.48 -16.07
C THR A 216 -8.75 -17.71 -15.23
N PHE A 217 -9.92 -17.39 -15.77
CA PHE A 217 -10.86 -16.46 -15.13
C PHE A 217 -12.28 -17.03 -15.08
N ILE A 218 -13.03 -16.59 -14.07
CA ILE A 218 -14.48 -16.68 -14.02
C ILE A 218 -15.09 -15.28 -14.07
N ASN A 219 -16.32 -15.17 -14.58
CA ASN A 219 -17.12 -13.96 -14.42
C ASN A 219 -17.47 -13.78 -12.93
N PHE A 220 -17.08 -12.64 -12.34
CA PHE A 220 -17.27 -12.41 -10.91
C PHE A 220 -18.76 -12.39 -10.51
N ALA A 221 -19.64 -11.87 -11.36
CA ALA A 221 -21.07 -11.94 -11.11
C ALA A 221 -21.59 -13.38 -11.12
N ASP A 222 -21.07 -14.24 -11.99
CA ASP A 222 -21.41 -15.66 -12.01
C ASP A 222 -20.94 -16.36 -10.72
N LEU A 223 -19.70 -16.07 -10.26
CA LEU A 223 -19.14 -16.60 -9.03
C LEU A 223 -20.04 -16.32 -7.81
N ILE A 224 -20.70 -15.17 -7.76
CA ILE A 224 -21.52 -14.76 -6.61
C ILE A 224 -23.01 -15.09 -6.83
N LEU A 225 -23.60 -14.66 -7.95
CA LEU A 225 -25.05 -14.74 -8.16
C LEU A 225 -25.56 -16.13 -8.53
N ASN A 226 -24.72 -16.97 -9.11
CA ASN A 226 -25.03 -18.37 -9.42
C ASN A 226 -24.46 -19.34 -8.36
N ASN A 227 -24.08 -18.81 -7.19
CA ASN A 227 -23.56 -19.57 -6.05
C ASN A 227 -24.02 -18.96 -4.72
N LEU A 228 -25.31 -18.63 -4.62
CA LEU A 228 -25.87 -17.92 -3.48
C LEU A 228 -25.76 -18.69 -2.16
N GLU A 229 -25.71 -20.01 -2.22
CA GLU A 229 -25.54 -20.88 -1.06
C GLU A 229 -24.20 -20.62 -0.35
N ASN A 230 -23.15 -20.35 -1.11
CA ASN A 230 -21.81 -20.08 -0.57
C ASN A 230 -21.44 -18.58 -0.59
N ALA A 231 -22.38 -17.70 -0.98
CA ALA A 231 -22.08 -16.30 -1.22
C ALA A 231 -21.58 -15.56 0.04
N ASP A 232 -22.11 -15.86 1.21
CA ASP A 232 -21.71 -15.24 2.47
C ASP A 232 -20.23 -15.54 2.81
N GLU A 233 -19.85 -16.82 2.74
CA GLU A 233 -18.49 -17.25 2.98
C GLU A 233 -17.53 -16.66 1.93
N ASN A 234 -17.89 -16.76 0.65
CA ASN A 234 -17.07 -16.23 -0.44
C ASN A 234 -16.86 -14.72 -0.35
N ILE A 235 -17.92 -13.96 -0.11
CA ILE A 235 -17.86 -12.51 0.06
C ILE A 235 -16.97 -12.14 1.25
N SER A 236 -17.12 -12.83 2.37
CA SER A 236 -16.30 -12.58 3.55
C SER A 236 -14.80 -12.80 3.27
N LYS A 237 -14.46 -13.91 2.59
CA LYS A 237 -13.07 -14.21 2.19
C LYS A 237 -12.52 -13.18 1.21
N ILE A 238 -13.29 -12.80 0.19
CA ILE A 238 -12.89 -11.81 -0.81
C ILE A 238 -12.67 -10.45 -0.14
N ARG A 239 -13.60 -10.00 0.72
CA ARG A 239 -13.46 -8.73 1.47
C ARG A 239 -12.14 -8.68 2.24
N ARG A 240 -11.80 -9.72 3.00
CA ARG A 240 -10.55 -9.80 3.76
C ARG A 240 -9.31 -9.79 2.87
N SER A 241 -9.42 -10.26 1.63
CA SER A 241 -8.30 -10.30 0.70
C SER A 241 -7.99 -8.95 0.05
N LEU A 242 -8.89 -7.98 0.14
CA LEU A 242 -8.77 -6.69 -0.53
C LEU A 242 -8.07 -5.60 0.32
N GLU A 243 -8.08 -5.73 1.63
CA GLU A 243 -7.48 -4.74 2.53
C GLU A 243 -6.10 -5.17 3.02
N ILE A 244 -5.16 -4.23 3.10
CA ILE A 244 -3.90 -4.45 3.82
C ILE A 244 -4.19 -4.40 5.32
N LEU A 245 -4.39 -5.56 5.90
CA LEU A 245 -4.50 -5.76 7.33
C LEU A 245 -3.17 -6.27 7.87
N LYS A 246 -2.74 -5.74 9.01
CA LYS A 246 -1.58 -6.27 9.73
C LYS A 246 -2.07 -7.34 10.73
N ASP A 247 -2.66 -8.39 10.23
CA ASP A 247 -2.86 -9.60 11.00
C ASP A 247 -1.77 -10.61 10.64
N GLY A 248 -1.18 -11.26 11.62
CA GLY A 248 -0.17 -12.31 11.40
C GLY A 248 -0.71 -13.55 10.67
N GLN A 249 -1.96 -13.51 10.17
CA GLN A 249 -2.65 -14.59 9.46
C GLN A 249 -3.02 -14.21 8.03
N ALA A 250 -2.42 -13.17 7.47
CA ALA A 250 -2.67 -12.78 6.09
C ALA A 250 -2.32 -13.91 5.12
N VAL A 251 -3.33 -14.45 4.45
CA VAL A 251 -3.15 -15.48 3.41
C VAL A 251 -2.38 -14.91 2.22
N PHE A 252 -2.52 -13.60 1.99
CA PHE A 252 -1.86 -12.88 0.92
C PHE A 252 -0.72 -12.00 1.43
N THR A 253 0.31 -11.87 0.62
CA THR A 253 1.28 -10.78 0.72
C THR A 253 0.60 -9.45 0.36
N ASN A 254 1.15 -8.33 0.84
CA ASN A 254 0.66 -7.01 0.45
C ASN A 254 0.66 -6.81 -1.07
N LEU A 255 1.62 -7.39 -1.77
CA LEU A 255 1.70 -7.35 -3.23
C LEU A 255 0.54 -8.10 -3.90
N GLU A 256 0.16 -9.27 -3.39
CA GLU A 256 -0.98 -10.04 -3.90
C GLU A 256 -2.30 -9.29 -3.65
N LYS A 257 -2.48 -8.68 -2.48
CA LYS A 257 -3.62 -7.82 -2.17
C LYS A 257 -3.68 -6.60 -3.09
N LEU A 258 -2.55 -5.96 -3.30
CA LEU A 258 -2.41 -4.83 -4.21
C LEU A 258 -2.81 -5.22 -5.65
N TYR A 259 -2.36 -6.39 -6.11
CA TYR A 259 -2.73 -6.91 -7.42
C TYR A 259 -4.23 -7.14 -7.53
N LEU A 260 -4.82 -7.86 -6.55
CA LEU A 260 -6.25 -8.15 -6.52
C LEU A 260 -7.08 -6.86 -6.50
N TYR A 261 -6.76 -5.97 -5.59
CA TYR A 261 -7.46 -4.69 -5.45
C TYR A 261 -7.36 -3.86 -6.73
N ARG A 262 -6.14 -3.57 -7.18
CA ARG A 262 -5.89 -2.62 -8.28
C ARG A 262 -6.23 -3.18 -9.66
N TYR A 263 -5.84 -4.42 -9.94
CA TYR A 263 -5.91 -4.96 -11.29
C TYR A 263 -7.12 -5.83 -11.56
N VAL A 264 -7.61 -6.53 -10.55
CA VAL A 264 -8.81 -7.36 -10.71
C VAL A 264 -10.06 -6.51 -10.56
N PHE A 265 -10.15 -5.69 -9.49
CA PHE A 265 -11.35 -4.92 -9.22
C PHE A 265 -11.28 -3.46 -9.72
N ALA A 266 -10.32 -2.67 -9.25
CA ALA A 266 -10.34 -1.23 -9.49
C ALA A 266 -10.07 -0.84 -10.96
N LYS A 267 -9.17 -1.53 -11.66
CA LYS A 267 -9.01 -1.38 -13.12
C LYS A 267 -9.98 -2.26 -13.87
N GLY A 268 -10.23 -3.47 -13.37
CA GLY A 268 -11.16 -4.44 -13.91
C GLY A 268 -11.01 -4.73 -15.40
N VAL A 269 -11.21 -5.96 -15.78
CA VAL A 269 -11.43 -6.30 -17.19
C VAL A 269 -12.74 -7.05 -17.23
N GLU A 270 -13.68 -6.59 -18.02
CA GLU A 270 -14.98 -7.20 -18.12
C GLU A 270 -14.89 -8.60 -18.74
N SER A 271 -15.71 -9.52 -18.25
CA SER A 271 -15.86 -10.85 -18.83
C SER A 271 -16.50 -10.76 -20.22
N LYS A 272 -16.01 -11.59 -21.16
CA LYS A 272 -16.61 -11.68 -22.51
C LYS A 272 -18.02 -12.25 -22.44
N GLU A 273 -18.19 -13.32 -21.67
CA GLU A 273 -19.48 -13.91 -21.40
C GLU A 273 -20.18 -13.16 -20.29
N LYS A 274 -21.28 -12.54 -20.61
CA LYS A 274 -22.10 -11.79 -19.65
C LYS A 274 -23.26 -12.66 -19.17
N ILE A 275 -23.57 -12.56 -17.88
CA ILE A 275 -24.78 -13.14 -17.30
C ILE A 275 -25.85 -12.06 -17.12
N LYS A 276 -27.12 -12.46 -17.07
CA LYS A 276 -28.21 -11.56 -16.73
C LYS A 276 -28.18 -11.28 -15.22
N LEU A 277 -28.13 -10.00 -14.86
CA LEU A 277 -28.23 -9.56 -13.46
C LEU A 277 -29.70 -9.59 -13.03
N GLU A 278 -30.17 -10.74 -12.55
CA GLU A 278 -31.54 -10.95 -12.15
C GLU A 278 -31.81 -10.33 -10.77
N LYS A 279 -32.84 -9.47 -10.68
CA LYS A 279 -33.24 -8.83 -9.42
C LYS A 279 -33.49 -9.85 -8.30
N SER A 280 -34.14 -10.97 -8.63
CA SER A 280 -34.42 -12.06 -7.67
C SER A 280 -33.18 -12.70 -7.07
N LYS A 281 -32.06 -12.74 -7.81
CA LYS A 281 -30.76 -13.25 -7.33
C LYS A 281 -30.04 -12.20 -6.49
N ILE A 282 -30.09 -10.94 -6.92
CA ILE A 282 -29.49 -9.82 -6.18
C ILE A 282 -30.16 -9.66 -4.80
N GLU A 283 -31.47 -9.80 -4.72
CA GLU A 283 -32.23 -9.76 -3.45
C GLU A 283 -31.79 -10.83 -2.47
N LYS A 284 -31.29 -11.96 -2.95
CA LYS A 284 -30.79 -13.07 -2.14
C LYS A 284 -29.33 -12.95 -1.73
N ILE A 285 -28.59 -11.93 -2.17
CA ILE A 285 -27.25 -11.67 -1.66
C ILE A 285 -27.35 -11.50 -0.13
N PRO A 286 -26.60 -12.30 0.65
CA PRO A 286 -26.73 -12.29 2.12
C PRO A 286 -26.19 -11.00 2.73
N ASP A 287 -25.17 -10.39 2.11
CA ASP A 287 -24.54 -9.17 2.57
C ASP A 287 -25.40 -7.94 2.24
N ARG A 288 -25.88 -7.26 3.30
CA ARG A 288 -26.78 -6.11 3.17
C ARG A 288 -26.11 -4.88 2.55
N GLU A 289 -24.84 -4.63 2.90
CA GLU A 289 -24.13 -3.44 2.41
C GLU A 289 -23.85 -3.58 0.91
N ILE A 290 -23.28 -4.70 0.48
CA ILE A 290 -23.05 -4.98 -0.94
C ILE A 290 -24.33 -4.94 -1.74
N LYS A 291 -25.40 -5.53 -1.19
CA LYS A 291 -26.73 -5.50 -1.82
C LYS A 291 -27.25 -4.07 -2.02
N SER A 292 -27.15 -3.25 -0.98
CA SER A 292 -27.58 -1.84 -1.03
C SER A 292 -26.80 -1.02 -2.06
N ILE A 293 -25.48 -1.19 -2.08
CA ILE A 293 -24.60 -0.53 -3.04
C ILE A 293 -24.94 -0.97 -4.48
N LEU A 294 -25.08 -2.29 -4.68
CA LEU A 294 -25.38 -2.85 -6.01
C LEU A 294 -26.75 -2.38 -6.54
N TYR A 295 -27.77 -2.32 -5.68
CA TYR A 295 -29.07 -1.78 -6.07
C TYR A 295 -28.96 -0.32 -6.54
N LYS A 296 -28.22 0.50 -5.81
CA LYS A 296 -28.01 1.88 -6.19
C LYS A 296 -27.26 1.99 -7.52
N MET A 297 -26.24 1.17 -7.73
CA MET A 297 -25.50 1.10 -9.00
C MET A 297 -26.39 0.70 -10.18
N ILE A 298 -27.29 -0.26 -9.97
CA ILE A 298 -28.24 -0.69 -11.00
C ILE A 298 -29.24 0.44 -11.32
N LYS A 299 -29.75 1.09 -10.28
CA LYS A 299 -30.64 2.26 -10.45
C LYS A 299 -29.95 3.40 -11.20
N ASP A 300 -28.67 3.66 -10.93
CA ASP A 300 -27.88 4.64 -11.66
C ASP A 300 -27.76 4.31 -13.17
N SER A 301 -27.87 3.03 -13.54
CA SER A 301 -27.81 2.58 -14.93
C SER A 301 -29.16 2.45 -15.62
N GLU A 302 -30.25 2.84 -14.95
CA GLU A 302 -31.58 2.86 -15.56
C GLU A 302 -31.67 3.94 -16.66
N LYS A 303 -32.61 3.71 -17.60
CA LYS A 303 -32.88 4.64 -18.71
C LYS A 303 -33.16 6.04 -18.17
N ASN A 304 -32.57 7.03 -18.82
CA ASN A 304 -32.65 8.45 -18.46
C ASN A 304 -31.88 8.87 -17.20
N SER A 305 -31.12 7.98 -16.59
CA SER A 305 -30.16 8.37 -15.54
C SER A 305 -28.98 9.11 -16.18
N PRO A 306 -28.41 10.13 -15.52
CA PRO A 306 -27.17 10.76 -15.98
C PRO A 306 -25.99 9.78 -16.08
N TYR A 307 -26.09 8.63 -15.44
CA TYR A 307 -25.06 7.59 -15.33
C TYR A 307 -25.40 6.32 -16.12
N GLU A 308 -26.44 6.35 -16.95
CA GLU A 308 -26.93 5.19 -17.74
C GLU A 308 -25.80 4.49 -18.52
N LYS A 309 -24.90 5.28 -19.11
CA LYS A 309 -23.83 4.81 -20.00
C LYS A 309 -22.45 4.71 -19.31
N ASN A 310 -22.41 4.84 -17.99
CA ASN A 310 -21.14 4.78 -17.27
C ASN A 310 -20.43 3.45 -17.46
N ASN A 311 -19.15 3.52 -17.79
CA ASN A 311 -18.25 2.38 -17.69
C ASN A 311 -17.75 2.19 -16.24
N LEU A 312 -16.96 1.14 -16.01
CA LEU A 312 -16.41 0.82 -14.68
C LEU A 312 -15.64 2.01 -14.06
N ARG A 313 -14.87 2.73 -14.85
CA ARG A 313 -14.04 3.85 -14.38
C ARG A 313 -14.89 5.05 -13.99
N GLN A 314 -15.90 5.36 -14.75
CA GLN A 314 -16.84 6.44 -14.44
C GLN A 314 -17.69 6.12 -13.20
N ASP A 315 -18.18 4.89 -13.07
CA ASP A 315 -18.86 4.45 -11.85
C ASP A 315 -17.94 4.49 -10.62
N LYS A 316 -16.69 4.12 -10.79
CA LYS A 316 -15.70 4.23 -9.72
C LYS A 316 -15.53 5.68 -9.25
N LEU A 317 -15.41 6.65 -10.17
CA LEU A 317 -15.34 8.07 -9.82
C LEU A 317 -16.59 8.56 -9.07
N LEU A 318 -17.77 8.15 -9.53
CA LEU A 318 -19.03 8.47 -8.87
C LEU A 318 -19.07 7.94 -7.43
N TRP A 319 -18.64 6.70 -7.25
CA TRP A 319 -18.66 6.08 -5.91
C TRP A 319 -17.58 6.62 -4.99
N ILE A 320 -16.41 6.98 -5.50
CA ILE A 320 -15.39 7.72 -4.74
C ILE A 320 -15.99 9.04 -4.23
N ALA A 321 -16.65 9.79 -5.10
CA ALA A 321 -17.26 11.06 -4.70
C ALA A 321 -18.37 10.87 -3.65
N ARG A 322 -19.22 9.86 -3.80
CA ARG A 322 -20.28 9.54 -2.84
C ARG A 322 -19.72 9.13 -1.47
N GLU A 323 -18.64 8.34 -1.44
CA GLU A 323 -17.98 7.98 -0.18
C GLU A 323 -17.33 9.20 0.48
N TYR A 324 -16.69 10.07 -0.29
CA TYR A 324 -16.15 11.32 0.22
C TYR A 324 -17.25 12.29 0.69
N GLN A 325 -18.39 12.36 0.00
CA GLN A 325 -19.55 13.15 0.45
C GLN A 325 -20.01 12.70 1.84
N LYS A 326 -20.13 11.40 2.08
CA LYS A 326 -20.50 10.85 3.40
C LYS A 326 -19.49 11.23 4.49
N GLN A 327 -18.21 11.34 4.16
CA GLN A 327 -17.16 11.76 5.07
C GLN A 327 -17.11 13.29 5.25
N GLY A 328 -17.86 14.05 4.44
CA GLY A 328 -17.85 15.51 4.41
C GLY A 328 -16.63 16.10 3.73
N ILE A 329 -15.98 15.35 2.87
CA ILE A 329 -14.89 15.83 2.02
C ILE A 329 -15.48 16.65 0.88
N TYR A 330 -14.89 17.81 0.67
CA TYR A 330 -15.25 18.74 -0.38
C TYR A 330 -14.31 18.68 -1.58
N TYR A 331 -13.02 18.41 -1.33
CA TYR A 331 -11.97 18.47 -2.33
C TYR A 331 -10.98 17.32 -2.15
N THR A 332 -10.59 16.67 -3.25
CA THR A 332 -9.59 15.62 -3.24
C THR A 332 -8.69 15.68 -4.48
N GLU A 333 -7.43 15.30 -4.30
CA GLU A 333 -6.46 15.15 -5.39
C GLU A 333 -5.97 13.71 -5.46
N ILE A 334 -6.25 13.09 -6.59
CA ILE A 334 -6.01 11.68 -6.82
C ILE A 334 -4.84 11.49 -7.78
N SER A 335 -3.79 10.81 -7.36
CA SER A 335 -2.70 10.39 -8.25
C SER A 335 -3.13 9.23 -9.14
N ASP A 336 -2.97 9.39 -10.46
CA ASP A 336 -3.29 8.33 -11.42
C ASP A 336 -2.16 8.07 -12.41
N THR A 337 -1.68 6.83 -12.43
CA THR A 337 -0.65 6.36 -13.37
C THR A 337 -1.17 6.15 -14.79
N THR A 338 -2.47 6.17 -15.02
CA THR A 338 -3.03 6.08 -16.38
C THR A 338 -2.69 7.33 -17.17
N LEU A 339 -2.59 8.48 -16.50
CA LEU A 339 -2.22 9.76 -17.11
C LEU A 339 -0.74 9.84 -17.58
N THR A 340 0.08 8.84 -17.28
CA THR A 340 1.44 8.71 -17.83
C THR A 340 1.55 7.70 -18.96
N LYS A 341 0.45 7.06 -19.35
CA LYS A 341 0.44 6.09 -20.44
C LYS A 341 0.31 6.81 -21.77
N LYS A 342 1.32 6.62 -22.61
CA LYS A 342 1.35 7.17 -23.96
C LYS A 342 0.08 6.81 -24.75
N GLY A 343 -0.46 7.79 -25.47
CA GLY A 343 -1.56 7.64 -26.43
C GLY A 343 -2.93 7.44 -25.77
N ILE A 344 -3.70 6.54 -26.33
CA ILE A 344 -5.13 6.37 -26.06
C ILE A 344 -5.54 6.26 -24.57
N PRO A 345 -4.87 5.45 -23.71
CA PRO A 345 -5.35 5.26 -22.34
C PRO A 345 -5.45 6.52 -21.47
N ALA A 346 -4.52 7.46 -21.63
CA ALA A 346 -4.52 8.72 -20.88
C ALA A 346 -5.63 9.65 -21.41
N ILE A 347 -5.80 9.67 -22.73
CA ILE A 347 -6.82 10.48 -23.41
C ILE A 347 -8.21 9.98 -23.05
N GLU A 348 -8.47 8.68 -23.12
CA GLU A 348 -9.74 8.07 -22.70
C GLU A 348 -10.11 8.43 -21.27
N LEU A 349 -9.14 8.39 -20.34
CA LEU A 349 -9.40 8.82 -18.98
C LEU A 349 -9.84 10.29 -18.92
N LEU A 350 -9.17 11.18 -19.66
CA LEU A 350 -9.59 12.60 -19.71
C LEU A 350 -10.98 12.77 -20.31
N GLU A 351 -11.29 12.11 -21.42
CA GLU A 351 -12.62 12.16 -22.05
C GLU A 351 -13.71 11.72 -21.06
N GLU A 352 -13.49 10.60 -20.36
CA GLU A 352 -14.42 10.08 -19.35
C GLU A 352 -14.58 11.04 -18.16
N VAL A 353 -13.48 11.64 -17.69
CA VAL A 353 -13.49 12.63 -16.60
C VAL A 353 -14.29 13.86 -17.01
N HIS A 354 -14.00 14.43 -18.17
CA HIS A 354 -14.72 15.61 -18.67
C HIS A 354 -16.22 15.35 -18.89
N GLN A 355 -16.57 14.12 -19.26
CA GLN A 355 -17.96 13.72 -19.46
C GLN A 355 -18.74 13.63 -18.15
N ILE A 356 -18.15 13.08 -17.09
CA ILE A 356 -18.91 12.67 -15.91
C ILE A 356 -18.73 13.61 -14.70
N MET A 357 -17.57 14.27 -14.56
CA MET A 357 -17.27 15.08 -13.37
C MET A 357 -18.23 16.23 -13.13
N PRO A 358 -18.71 16.99 -14.14
CA PRO A 358 -19.69 18.04 -13.90
C PRO A 358 -20.95 17.54 -13.20
N GLN A 359 -21.43 16.36 -13.58
CA GLN A 359 -22.62 15.75 -12.98
C GLN A 359 -22.33 15.21 -11.58
N ILE A 360 -21.15 14.60 -11.36
CA ILE A 360 -20.71 14.12 -10.05
C ILE A 360 -20.59 15.29 -9.06
N GLU A 361 -19.95 16.39 -9.47
CA GLU A 361 -19.78 17.58 -8.62
C GLU A 361 -21.14 18.21 -8.28
N LYS A 362 -22.08 18.23 -9.24
CA LYS A 362 -23.44 18.73 -9.01
C LYS A 362 -24.22 17.85 -8.00
N GLU A 363 -24.08 16.52 -8.07
CA GLU A 363 -24.78 15.60 -7.18
C GLU A 363 -24.16 15.60 -5.77
N THR A 364 -22.84 15.51 -5.69
CA THR A 364 -22.14 15.22 -4.42
C THR A 364 -21.53 16.44 -3.73
N GLY A 365 -21.32 17.53 -4.48
CA GLY A 365 -20.53 18.68 -4.03
C GLY A 365 -19.03 18.39 -3.91
N VAL A 366 -18.55 17.19 -4.27
CA VAL A 366 -17.16 16.77 -4.16
C VAL A 366 -16.40 17.10 -5.44
N LYS A 367 -15.31 17.83 -5.31
CA LYS A 367 -14.41 18.18 -6.40
C LYS A 367 -13.23 17.20 -6.43
N ILE A 368 -13.14 16.40 -7.48
CA ILE A 368 -12.03 15.50 -7.72
C ILE A 368 -11.09 16.11 -8.76
N ARG A 369 -9.82 16.17 -8.43
CA ARG A 369 -8.74 16.61 -9.33
C ARG A 369 -7.67 15.52 -9.41
N PHE A 370 -6.85 15.58 -10.42
CA PHE A 370 -5.86 14.53 -10.70
C PHE A 370 -4.43 15.07 -10.67
N LEU A 371 -3.54 14.25 -10.15
CA LEU A 371 -2.10 14.41 -10.30
C LEU A 371 -1.57 13.33 -11.24
N VAL A 372 -0.76 13.73 -12.20
CA VAL A 372 -0.09 12.80 -13.12
C VAL A 372 0.98 12.03 -12.36
N ALA A 373 0.72 10.76 -12.11
CA ALA A 373 1.58 9.92 -11.27
C ALA A 373 2.70 9.27 -12.09
N ILE A 374 3.93 9.74 -11.88
CA ILE A 374 5.14 9.18 -12.47
C ILE A 374 5.77 8.22 -11.48
N ARG A 375 6.01 6.99 -11.89
CA ARG A 375 6.71 6.02 -11.06
C ARG A 375 8.19 6.28 -11.03
N ARG A 376 8.79 6.28 -9.84
CA ARG A 376 10.23 6.38 -9.63
C ARG A 376 11.00 5.30 -10.39
N ILE A 377 10.39 4.10 -10.40
CA ILE A 377 10.97 2.91 -10.99
C ILE A 377 9.86 2.16 -11.72
N PRO A 378 10.14 1.63 -12.93
CA PRO A 378 9.19 0.81 -13.66
C PRO A 378 8.79 -0.40 -12.82
N LEU A 379 7.49 -0.61 -12.61
CA LEU A 379 6.99 -1.85 -12.02
C LEU A 379 6.99 -2.93 -13.09
N THR A 380 8.04 -3.72 -13.10
CA THR A 380 8.16 -4.89 -13.96
C THR A 380 7.37 -6.10 -13.43
N ILE A 381 6.82 -6.01 -12.23
CA ILE A 381 6.04 -7.08 -11.57
C ILE A 381 4.70 -7.33 -12.29
N ILE A 382 4.20 -6.34 -13.04
CA ILE A 382 2.94 -6.46 -13.76
C ILE A 382 3.25 -6.72 -15.23
N LYS A 383 2.95 -7.90 -15.63
CA LYS A 383 3.29 -8.55 -16.89
C LYS A 383 2.94 -7.82 -18.18
N ASP A 384 2.02 -6.87 -18.12
CA ASP A 384 1.46 -6.22 -19.32
C ASP A 384 2.15 -4.89 -19.64
N ALA A 385 3.03 -4.42 -18.78
CA ALA A 385 3.80 -3.23 -19.04
C ALA A 385 5.17 -3.62 -19.62
N LYS A 386 5.29 -3.76 -20.91
CA LYS A 386 6.58 -3.58 -21.58
C LYS A 386 7.05 -2.16 -21.22
N THR A 387 7.96 -2.07 -20.27
CA THR A 387 8.53 -0.79 -19.88
C THR A 387 9.54 -0.42 -20.95
N SER A 388 9.34 0.69 -21.63
CA SER A 388 10.31 1.17 -22.58
C SER A 388 11.60 1.60 -21.86
N SER A 389 12.73 1.50 -22.54
CA SER A 389 14.01 1.99 -22.02
C SER A 389 14.02 3.50 -21.74
N ASN A 390 13.01 4.22 -22.19
CA ASN A 390 12.85 5.67 -22.05
C ASN A 390 11.50 6.08 -21.42
N TYR A 391 10.97 5.27 -20.52
CA TYR A 391 9.65 5.48 -19.94
C TYR A 391 9.48 6.85 -19.26
N LEU A 392 10.52 7.42 -18.65
CA LEU A 392 10.44 8.75 -18.04
C LEU A 392 10.21 9.83 -19.09
N ARG A 393 10.87 9.75 -20.23
CA ARG A 393 10.67 10.69 -21.33
C ARG A 393 9.23 10.59 -21.85
N GLU A 394 8.74 9.39 -22.09
CA GLU A 394 7.37 9.15 -22.54
C GLU A 394 6.36 9.67 -21.52
N ASN A 395 6.58 9.39 -20.21
CA ASN A 395 5.73 9.89 -19.15
C ASN A 395 5.70 11.43 -19.07
N LEU A 396 6.84 12.10 -19.29
CA LEU A 396 6.91 13.56 -19.28
C LEU A 396 6.24 14.18 -20.50
N ASN A 397 6.35 13.55 -21.67
CA ASN A 397 5.71 14.03 -22.87
C ASN A 397 4.18 14.03 -22.72
N ILE A 398 3.62 12.88 -22.29
CA ILE A 398 2.17 12.79 -22.07
C ILE A 398 1.73 13.67 -20.89
N LEU A 399 2.53 13.79 -19.81
CA LEU A 399 2.24 14.70 -18.71
C LEU A 399 1.99 16.12 -19.19
N LYS A 400 2.89 16.65 -20.03
CA LYS A 400 2.77 18.02 -20.57
C LYS A 400 1.49 18.18 -21.41
N ALA A 401 1.13 17.15 -22.18
CA ALA A 401 -0.09 17.18 -22.99
C ALA A 401 -1.36 17.11 -22.15
N VAL A 402 -1.48 16.13 -21.25
CA VAL A 402 -2.70 15.95 -20.43
C VAL A 402 -2.88 17.04 -19.39
N SER A 403 -1.79 17.72 -18.99
CA SER A 403 -1.83 18.83 -18.03
C SER A 403 -2.50 20.10 -18.59
N LYS A 404 -2.89 20.13 -19.87
CA LYS A 404 -3.77 21.20 -20.39
C LYS A 404 -5.19 21.10 -19.83
N SER A 405 -5.65 19.90 -19.44
CA SER A 405 -6.96 19.70 -18.83
C SER A 405 -7.08 20.38 -17.46
N PRO A 406 -8.20 21.09 -17.17
CA PRO A 406 -8.41 21.72 -15.87
C PRO A 406 -8.56 20.71 -14.72
N TYR A 407 -8.90 19.47 -15.02
CA TYR A 407 -8.96 18.40 -14.02
C TYR A 407 -7.57 17.89 -13.59
N VAL A 408 -6.51 18.19 -14.34
CA VAL A 408 -5.13 17.82 -14.02
C VAL A 408 -4.43 19.01 -13.37
N VAL A 409 -4.21 18.96 -12.07
CA VAL A 409 -3.73 20.10 -11.26
C VAL A 409 -2.28 19.96 -10.81
N GLY A 410 -1.64 18.84 -11.10
CA GLY A 410 -0.26 18.61 -10.69
C GLY A 410 0.32 17.30 -11.16
N SER A 411 1.54 17.05 -10.71
CA SER A 411 2.27 15.80 -10.88
C SER A 411 2.69 15.20 -9.54
N ASP A 412 3.00 13.92 -9.56
CA ASP A 412 3.41 13.17 -8.38
C ASP A 412 4.47 12.12 -8.72
N PHE A 413 5.60 12.14 -8.04
CA PHE A 413 6.58 11.07 -8.11
C PHE A 413 6.26 10.01 -7.07
N ILE A 414 5.77 8.85 -7.53
CA ILE A 414 5.27 7.76 -6.70
C ILE A 414 6.11 6.48 -6.79
N GLY A 415 5.79 5.51 -5.94
CA GLY A 415 6.40 4.19 -5.89
C GLY A 415 7.32 4.03 -4.69
N GLU A 416 7.77 2.80 -4.46
CA GLU A 416 8.64 2.50 -3.32
C GLU A 416 9.88 3.40 -3.30
N GLU A 417 10.19 3.97 -2.14
CA GLU A 417 11.32 4.87 -1.95
C GLU A 417 12.62 4.07 -1.79
N ILE A 418 13.09 3.48 -2.89
CA ILE A 418 14.31 2.65 -2.92
C ILE A 418 15.50 3.33 -3.61
N ASN A 419 15.27 4.50 -4.23
CA ASN A 419 16.32 5.27 -4.89
C ASN A 419 16.43 6.68 -4.32
N ASP A 420 17.61 7.24 -4.41
CA ASP A 420 17.85 8.65 -4.08
C ASP A 420 17.07 9.54 -5.05
N ILE A 421 16.33 10.51 -4.53
CA ILE A 421 15.51 11.40 -5.36
C ILE A 421 16.34 12.25 -6.32
N SER A 422 17.61 12.48 -6.04
CA SER A 422 18.51 13.20 -6.94
C SER A 422 18.74 12.47 -8.28
N GLU A 423 18.49 11.16 -8.33
CA GLU A 423 18.49 10.40 -9.58
C GLU A 423 17.39 10.86 -10.55
N LEU A 424 16.29 11.41 -9.99
CA LEU A 424 15.15 11.96 -10.75
C LEU A 424 15.29 13.44 -11.09
N LYS A 425 16.38 14.09 -10.67
CA LYS A 425 16.60 15.52 -10.90
C LYS A 425 16.37 15.97 -12.35
N PRO A 426 16.78 15.24 -13.39
CA PRO A 426 16.50 15.63 -14.77
C PRO A 426 15.00 15.72 -15.07
N ALA A 427 14.21 14.75 -14.59
CA ALA A 427 12.75 14.74 -14.75
C ALA A 427 12.09 15.85 -13.91
N ILE A 428 12.52 16.04 -12.67
CA ILE A 428 12.07 17.14 -11.81
C ILE A 428 12.33 18.49 -12.47
N LYS A 429 13.53 18.67 -13.06
CA LYS A 429 13.89 19.90 -13.78
C LYS A 429 12.94 20.22 -14.92
N GLU A 430 12.55 19.23 -15.71
CA GLU A 430 11.61 19.45 -16.83
C GLU A 430 10.22 19.83 -16.33
N ILE A 431 9.72 19.19 -15.28
CA ILE A 431 8.43 19.55 -14.68
C ILE A 431 8.50 20.97 -14.09
N VAL A 432 9.56 21.30 -13.36
CA VAL A 432 9.74 22.64 -12.78
C VAL A 432 9.78 23.71 -13.89
N GLN A 433 10.48 23.46 -14.99
CA GLN A 433 10.54 24.40 -16.10
C GLN A 433 9.19 24.51 -16.83
N TYR A 434 8.44 23.43 -16.98
CA TYR A 434 7.05 23.45 -17.48
C TYR A 434 6.16 24.33 -16.59
N VAL A 435 6.22 24.11 -15.27
CA VAL A 435 5.45 24.90 -14.29
C VAL A 435 5.79 26.36 -14.34
N CYS A 436 7.08 26.72 -14.32
CA CYS A 436 7.52 28.12 -14.32
C CYS A 436 7.20 28.87 -15.62
N ASN A 437 7.18 28.18 -16.76
CA ASN A 437 7.01 28.83 -18.07
C ASN A 437 5.57 28.78 -18.59
N GLU A 438 4.81 27.71 -18.28
CA GLU A 438 3.52 27.45 -18.90
C GLU A 438 2.35 27.39 -17.91
N ASP A 439 2.58 26.93 -16.67
CA ASP A 439 1.50 26.61 -15.74
C ASP A 439 1.89 26.84 -14.26
N ASN A 440 2.00 28.09 -13.87
CA ASN A 440 2.50 28.50 -12.54
C ASN A 440 1.59 28.12 -11.34
N GLY A 441 0.35 27.68 -11.60
CA GLY A 441 -0.56 27.16 -10.59
C GLY A 441 -0.38 25.67 -10.28
N TYR A 442 0.38 24.98 -11.11
CA TYR A 442 0.56 23.53 -11.07
C TYR A 442 1.31 23.06 -9.82
N THR A 443 0.86 21.97 -9.21
CA THR A 443 1.45 21.39 -8.01
C THR A 443 2.50 20.32 -8.38
N VAL A 444 3.66 20.39 -7.77
CA VAL A 444 4.70 19.36 -7.87
C VAL A 444 4.74 18.58 -6.56
N ARG A 445 4.21 17.37 -6.56
CA ARG A 445 4.26 16.45 -5.42
C ARG A 445 5.38 15.42 -5.60
N ILE A 446 6.06 15.12 -4.52
CA ILE A 446 7.14 14.13 -4.48
C ILE A 446 6.95 13.27 -3.22
N HIS A 447 6.82 11.96 -3.38
CA HIS A 447 6.90 11.04 -2.24
C HIS A 447 8.33 11.01 -1.73
N ALA A 448 8.54 11.38 -0.49
CA ALA A 448 9.85 11.37 0.14
C ALA A 448 9.74 11.23 1.67
N GLY A 449 10.67 10.48 2.25
CA GLY A 449 10.69 10.20 3.69
C GLY A 449 9.60 9.21 4.11
N GLU A 450 9.16 8.33 3.23
CA GLU A 450 8.19 7.28 3.54
C GLU A 450 8.83 6.16 4.35
N ASN A 451 10.08 5.80 4.06
CA ASN A 451 10.81 4.81 4.82
C ASN A 451 12.14 5.37 5.37
N ASP A 452 12.75 4.68 6.35
CA ASP A 452 13.91 5.17 7.07
C ASP A 452 15.26 4.97 6.34
N SER A 453 15.25 4.37 5.16
CA SER A 453 16.46 4.06 4.43
C SER A 453 17.07 5.25 3.69
N LEU A 454 16.28 6.27 3.39
CA LEU A 454 16.66 7.44 2.58
C LEU A 454 16.24 8.77 3.26
N ARG A 455 16.66 8.97 4.49
CA ARG A 455 16.27 10.12 5.33
C ARG A 455 16.61 11.50 4.76
N ASP A 456 17.47 11.57 3.76
CA ASP A 456 17.82 12.82 3.09
C ASP A 456 16.89 13.18 1.93
N ASN A 457 16.00 12.26 1.51
CA ASN A 457 15.17 12.47 0.32
C ASN A 457 14.21 13.66 0.43
N VAL A 458 13.67 13.96 1.63
CA VAL A 458 12.84 15.17 1.81
C VAL A 458 13.64 16.43 1.49
N ARG A 459 14.84 16.57 2.06
CA ARG A 459 15.73 17.71 1.79
C ARG A 459 16.14 17.76 0.31
N LYS A 460 16.57 16.63 -0.24
CA LYS A 460 16.99 16.53 -1.65
C LYS A 460 15.85 16.82 -2.63
N SER A 461 14.62 16.48 -2.31
CA SER A 461 13.45 16.83 -3.12
C SER A 461 13.30 18.34 -3.27
N ILE A 462 13.37 19.07 -2.17
CA ILE A 462 13.30 20.53 -2.17
C ILE A 462 14.53 21.12 -2.89
N GLU A 463 15.69 20.57 -2.64
CA GLU A 463 16.95 21.00 -3.30
C GLU A 463 16.89 20.77 -4.81
N CYS A 464 16.43 19.62 -5.28
CA CYS A 464 16.27 19.33 -6.70
C CYS A 464 15.34 20.32 -7.40
N VAL A 465 14.20 20.65 -6.77
CA VAL A 465 13.29 21.67 -7.30
C VAL A 465 13.98 23.04 -7.36
N LYS A 466 14.60 23.46 -6.25
CA LYS A 466 15.30 24.75 -6.15
C LYS A 466 16.43 24.89 -7.19
N GLN A 467 17.25 23.84 -7.35
CA GLN A 467 18.34 23.82 -8.33
C GLN A 467 17.86 23.73 -9.78
N SER A 468 16.59 23.42 -10.00
CA SER A 468 15.96 23.38 -11.32
C SER A 468 15.47 24.75 -11.80
N LEU A 469 15.43 25.75 -10.91
CA LEU A 469 14.99 27.11 -11.23
C LEU A 469 16.08 27.88 -11.99
N LYS A 470 15.65 28.67 -12.95
CA LYS A 470 16.50 29.67 -13.60
C LYS A 470 16.47 30.99 -12.79
N PRO A 471 17.48 31.87 -12.99
CA PRO A 471 17.47 33.21 -12.37
C PRO A 471 16.15 33.92 -12.62
N GLY A 472 15.53 34.46 -11.54
CA GLY A 472 14.25 35.20 -11.60
C GLY A 472 13.00 34.33 -11.52
N GLN A 473 13.09 33.01 -11.66
CA GLN A 473 11.93 32.10 -11.48
C GLN A 473 11.60 31.93 -10.00
N LYS A 474 10.31 31.85 -9.70
CA LYS A 474 9.79 31.59 -8.33
C LYS A 474 9.68 30.09 -8.07
N MET A 475 9.79 29.73 -6.80
CA MET A 475 9.56 28.36 -6.34
C MET A 475 8.13 27.92 -6.70
N PRO A 476 7.95 26.79 -7.38
CA PRO A 476 6.62 26.25 -7.66
C PRO A 476 5.94 25.76 -6.37
N ARG A 477 4.67 25.41 -6.47
CA ARG A 477 3.92 24.78 -5.37
C ARG A 477 4.46 23.36 -5.18
N VAL A 478 5.20 23.15 -4.09
CA VAL A 478 5.80 21.85 -3.77
C VAL A 478 5.06 21.20 -2.63
N ARG A 479 4.73 19.93 -2.77
CA ARG A 479 4.22 19.08 -1.70
C ARG A 479 5.06 17.83 -1.56
N ILE A 480 5.33 17.45 -0.31
CA ILE A 480 6.10 16.25 0.02
C ILE A 480 5.14 15.24 0.62
N GLY A 481 4.94 14.15 -0.08
CA GLY A 481 4.18 13.02 0.44
C GLY A 481 4.98 12.28 1.51
N HIS A 482 4.35 11.94 2.60
CA HIS A 482 4.84 11.30 3.82
C HIS A 482 5.68 12.21 4.73
N GLY A 483 6.91 12.58 4.36
CA GLY A 483 7.78 13.39 5.23
C GLY A 483 8.08 12.79 6.61
N LEU A 484 7.88 11.47 6.76
CA LEU A 484 7.97 10.75 8.04
C LEU A 484 9.40 10.61 8.52
N TYR A 485 10.31 10.25 7.63
CA TYR A 485 11.72 10.02 7.94
C TYR A 485 12.62 11.09 7.34
N THR A 486 13.31 11.79 8.26
CA THR A 486 14.27 12.84 7.92
C THR A 486 15.46 12.76 8.87
N ALA A 487 16.38 13.72 8.77
CA ALA A 487 17.31 13.98 9.85
C ALA A 487 16.54 14.29 11.16
N ASP A 488 17.09 13.95 12.30
CA ASP A 488 16.49 14.33 13.58
C ASP A 488 16.25 15.84 13.60
N LEU A 489 14.99 16.25 13.79
CA LEU A 489 14.55 17.65 13.67
C LEU A 489 15.15 18.55 14.78
N ASP A 490 15.60 17.98 15.88
CA ASP A 490 16.28 18.71 16.96
C ASP A 490 17.77 18.93 16.68
N SER A 491 18.36 18.16 15.74
CA SER A 491 19.75 18.32 15.32
C SER A 491 19.94 19.57 14.45
N GLU A 492 21.20 20.00 14.28
CA GLU A 492 21.54 21.12 13.39
C GLU A 492 21.10 20.86 11.94
N LYS A 493 21.19 19.60 11.48
CA LYS A 493 20.70 19.18 10.15
C LYS A 493 19.18 19.31 10.07
N GLY A 494 18.46 18.89 11.13
CA GLY A 494 17.01 19.02 11.18
C GLY A 494 16.54 20.45 11.22
N LYS A 495 17.18 21.32 12.02
CA LYS A 495 16.87 22.75 12.04
C LYS A 495 17.10 23.41 10.66
N LYS A 496 18.17 23.04 9.98
CA LYS A 496 18.42 23.48 8.60
C LYS A 496 17.32 23.02 7.65
N LEU A 497 16.90 21.75 7.74
CA LEU A 497 15.81 21.20 6.94
C LEU A 497 14.50 21.98 7.16
N ILE A 498 14.13 22.24 8.43
CA ILE A 498 12.94 23.04 8.76
C ILE A 498 13.01 24.43 8.10
N LYS A 499 14.18 25.07 8.14
CA LYS A 499 14.38 26.37 7.48
C LYS A 499 14.21 26.28 5.97
N GLU A 500 14.75 25.23 5.34
CA GLU A 500 14.63 24.98 3.91
C GLU A 500 13.19 24.72 3.48
N ILE A 501 12.44 23.91 4.23
CA ILE A 501 11.02 23.65 3.98
C ILE A 501 10.20 24.96 4.05
N LYS A 502 10.43 25.79 5.07
CA LYS A 502 9.76 27.10 5.22
C LYS A 502 10.07 28.03 4.04
N GLN A 503 11.34 28.17 3.67
CA GLN A 503 11.78 29.04 2.57
C GLN A 503 11.19 28.59 1.24
N ALA A 504 11.02 27.29 1.05
CA ALA A 504 10.40 26.72 -0.14
C ALA A 504 8.86 26.86 -0.15
N GLY A 505 8.25 27.19 1.00
CA GLY A 505 6.80 27.19 1.16
C GLY A 505 6.18 25.80 0.96
N ALA A 506 6.97 24.73 1.11
CA ALA A 506 6.53 23.37 0.87
C ALA A 506 5.52 22.88 1.92
N VAL A 507 4.56 22.08 1.48
CA VAL A 507 3.55 21.44 2.34
C VAL A 507 3.91 19.98 2.53
N LEU A 508 3.87 19.49 3.76
CA LEU A 508 4.04 18.08 4.09
C LEU A 508 2.68 17.38 4.20
N GLU A 509 2.57 16.20 3.61
CA GLU A 509 1.33 15.41 3.59
C GLU A 509 1.54 14.13 4.40
N PHE A 510 0.73 13.90 5.43
CA PHE A 510 0.88 12.77 6.36
C PHE A 510 -0.23 11.74 6.19
N GLN A 511 0.14 10.46 6.16
CA GLN A 511 -0.72 9.28 5.96
C GLN A 511 -0.41 8.27 7.07
N LEU A 512 -0.96 8.49 8.26
CA LEU A 512 -0.60 7.71 9.44
C LEU A 512 -0.93 6.22 9.28
N THR A 513 -2.12 5.90 8.78
CA THR A 513 -2.58 4.53 8.64
C THR A 513 -1.74 3.72 7.66
N SER A 514 -1.45 4.27 6.48
CA SER A 514 -0.64 3.57 5.49
C SER A 514 0.78 3.32 6.00
N ASN A 515 1.39 4.31 6.64
CA ASN A 515 2.73 4.19 7.22
C ASN A 515 2.80 3.09 8.30
N VAL A 516 1.77 2.99 9.14
CA VAL A 516 1.68 1.93 10.15
C VAL A 516 1.46 0.57 9.50
N ARG A 517 0.54 0.47 8.53
CA ARG A 517 0.20 -0.80 7.88
C ARG A 517 1.27 -1.35 6.97
N LEU A 518 2.02 -0.47 6.32
CA LEU A 518 3.18 -0.87 5.52
C LEU A 518 4.43 -1.14 6.36
N ASN A 519 4.34 -1.06 7.70
CA ASN A 519 5.46 -1.18 8.64
C ASN A 519 6.53 -0.09 8.49
N ASN A 520 6.19 1.00 7.84
CA ASN A 520 7.11 2.12 7.74
C ASN A 520 7.24 2.86 9.08
N LEU A 521 6.18 2.88 9.88
CA LEU A 521 6.18 3.47 11.22
C LEU A 521 5.93 2.39 12.29
N THR A 522 6.93 2.09 13.09
CA THR A 522 6.87 1.06 14.13
C THR A 522 6.68 1.63 15.53
N LYS A 523 7.07 2.89 15.77
CA LYS A 523 6.92 3.59 17.05
C LYS A 523 6.21 4.91 16.84
N LEU A 524 4.95 4.99 17.25
CA LEU A 524 4.10 6.16 17.06
C LEU A 524 4.66 7.42 17.69
N LYS A 525 5.31 7.32 18.86
CA LYS A 525 5.96 8.46 19.52
C LYS A 525 7.05 9.15 18.68
N ASN A 526 7.57 8.47 17.67
CA ASN A 526 8.59 9.01 16.78
C ASN A 526 7.99 9.76 15.57
N HIS A 527 6.67 9.87 15.49
CA HIS A 527 6.03 10.57 14.39
C HIS A 527 6.34 12.07 14.42
N PRO A 528 6.88 12.66 13.34
CA PRO A 528 7.42 14.01 13.36
C PRO A 528 6.40 15.15 13.26
N ILE A 529 5.12 14.85 12.98
CA ILE A 529 4.09 15.86 12.66
C ILE A 529 4.00 16.98 13.73
N LYS A 530 4.03 16.62 15.01
CA LYS A 530 3.95 17.61 16.10
C LYS A 530 5.13 18.58 16.03
N LYS A 531 6.35 18.07 15.83
CA LYS A 531 7.55 18.91 15.69
C LYS A 531 7.48 19.84 14.48
N TYR A 532 6.93 19.36 13.37
CA TYR A 532 6.71 20.20 12.20
C TYR A 532 5.71 21.33 12.48
N LEU A 533 4.57 21.01 13.12
CA LEU A 533 3.54 21.99 13.47
C LEU A 533 4.03 23.02 14.49
N ASP A 534 4.84 22.59 15.48
CA ASP A 534 5.46 23.49 16.46
C ASP A 534 6.46 24.44 15.81
N ASN A 535 7.06 24.02 14.70
CA ASN A 535 7.94 24.86 13.88
C ASN A 535 7.20 25.63 12.78
N ASN A 536 5.86 25.67 12.80
CA ASN A 536 5.01 26.35 11.80
C ASN A 536 5.28 25.87 10.35
N ILE A 537 5.56 24.58 10.16
CA ILE A 537 5.57 23.97 8.85
C ILE A 537 4.13 23.67 8.43
N LYS A 538 3.82 23.94 7.17
CA LYS A 538 2.53 23.63 6.57
C LYS A 538 2.36 22.12 6.46
N CYS A 539 1.36 21.57 7.16
CA CYS A 539 1.05 20.15 7.18
C CYS A 539 -0.41 19.92 6.80
N VAL A 540 -0.67 18.85 6.07
CA VAL A 540 -2.02 18.35 5.77
C VAL A 540 -2.04 16.83 5.93
N GLN A 541 -3.24 16.25 5.95
CA GLN A 541 -3.39 14.79 5.96
C GLN A 541 -3.85 14.26 4.61
N GLY A 542 -3.64 12.97 4.41
CA GLY A 542 -4.22 12.16 3.34
C GLY A 542 -4.39 10.73 3.79
N THR A 543 -5.14 9.93 3.02
CA THR A 543 -5.40 8.53 3.35
C THR A 543 -4.44 7.56 2.66
N ASP A 544 -3.74 8.02 1.64
CA ASP A 544 -2.94 7.19 0.71
C ASP A 544 -3.79 6.16 -0.07
N GLY A 545 -5.05 6.03 0.29
CA GLY A 545 -6.02 5.12 -0.31
C GLY A 545 -6.94 4.49 0.73
N CYS A 546 -7.99 5.21 1.08
CA CYS A 546 -8.90 4.85 2.17
C CYS A 546 -9.42 3.41 2.07
N GLY A 547 -9.79 2.94 0.88
CA GLY A 547 -10.31 1.60 0.70
C GLY A 547 -9.26 0.51 0.86
N PHE A 548 -8.07 0.72 0.30
CA PHE A 548 -6.98 -0.25 0.34
C PHE A 548 -6.40 -0.43 1.74
N TYR A 549 -6.28 0.68 2.47
CA TYR A 549 -5.80 0.66 3.85
C TYR A 549 -6.92 0.54 4.89
N GLY A 550 -8.18 0.41 4.47
CA GLY A 550 -9.33 0.26 5.36
C GLY A 550 -9.47 1.40 6.35
N THR A 551 -9.29 2.62 5.92
CA THR A 551 -9.38 3.86 6.70
C THR A 551 -10.29 4.86 5.98
N ASP A 552 -10.54 5.98 6.60
CA ASP A 552 -11.14 7.15 5.96
C ASP A 552 -10.51 8.44 6.52
N THR A 553 -10.85 9.58 5.94
CA THR A 553 -10.27 10.87 6.37
C THR A 553 -10.63 11.23 7.81
N VAL A 554 -11.77 10.78 8.28
CA VAL A 554 -12.22 11.00 9.67
C VAL A 554 -11.44 10.12 10.63
N ASP A 555 -11.17 8.86 10.24
CA ASP A 555 -10.34 7.94 11.01
C ASP A 555 -8.89 8.42 11.10
N GLU A 556 -8.32 8.90 9.99
CA GLU A 556 -6.99 9.52 9.99
C GLU A 556 -6.92 10.70 10.95
N GLN A 557 -7.93 11.59 10.91
CA GLN A 557 -7.97 12.73 11.80
C GLN A 557 -8.09 12.33 13.28
N LEU A 558 -8.97 11.36 13.59
CA LEU A 558 -9.12 10.82 14.95
C LEU A 558 -7.83 10.16 15.44
N ALA A 559 -7.16 9.43 14.57
CA ALA A 559 -5.91 8.79 14.90
C ALA A 559 -4.81 9.80 15.18
N ILE A 560 -4.66 10.82 14.37
CA ILE A 560 -3.73 11.92 14.61
C ILE A 560 -4.05 12.63 15.93
N GLN A 561 -5.33 12.90 16.20
CA GLN A 561 -5.77 13.54 17.42
C GLN A 561 -5.46 12.71 18.67
N ASN A 562 -5.90 11.46 18.67
CA ASN A 562 -5.92 10.66 19.89
C ASN A 562 -4.63 9.87 20.11
N ILE A 563 -3.95 9.47 19.05
CA ILE A 563 -2.73 8.66 19.13
C ILE A 563 -1.48 9.54 19.18
N LEU A 564 -1.45 10.60 18.37
CA LEU A 564 -0.30 11.51 18.34
C LEU A 564 -0.46 12.72 19.27
N GLY A 565 -1.63 12.87 19.90
CA GLY A 565 -1.89 13.88 20.91
C GLY A 565 -1.87 15.33 20.40
N LEU A 566 -2.28 15.55 19.13
CA LEU A 566 -2.37 16.91 18.58
C LEU A 566 -3.50 17.70 19.24
N SER A 567 -3.23 18.96 19.53
CA SER A 567 -4.19 19.90 20.10
C SER A 567 -5.16 20.47 19.04
N ASP A 568 -6.25 21.08 19.51
CA ASP A 568 -7.17 21.82 18.63
C ASP A 568 -6.46 22.93 17.84
N GLU A 569 -5.45 23.57 18.43
CA GLU A 569 -4.65 24.58 17.74
C GLU A 569 -3.83 23.98 16.59
N ASP A 570 -3.27 22.78 16.76
CA ASP A 570 -2.55 22.08 15.73
C ASP A 570 -3.48 21.75 14.55
N PHE A 571 -4.70 21.29 14.84
CA PHE A 571 -5.72 21.05 13.81
C PHE A 571 -6.14 22.34 13.10
N LEU A 572 -6.27 23.43 13.80
CA LEU A 572 -6.57 24.73 13.19
C LEU A 572 -5.45 25.20 12.25
N LYS A 573 -4.18 24.93 12.60
CA LYS A 573 -3.06 25.21 11.70
C LYS A 573 -3.17 24.37 10.41
N MET A 574 -3.40 23.07 10.54
CA MET A 574 -3.58 22.18 9.37
C MET A 574 -4.79 22.60 8.53
N ARG A 575 -5.89 22.95 9.18
CA ARG A 575 -7.11 23.40 8.51
C ARG A 575 -6.92 24.68 7.70
N ARG A 576 -6.14 25.63 8.18
CA ARG A 576 -5.80 26.85 7.41
C ARG A 576 -5.03 26.51 6.14
N VAL A 577 -4.09 25.56 6.21
CA VAL A 577 -3.34 25.09 5.02
C VAL A 577 -4.30 24.43 4.02
N GLU A 578 -5.23 23.63 4.49
CA GLU A 578 -6.26 23.02 3.68
C GLU A 578 -7.13 24.07 2.98
N ASP A 579 -7.57 25.10 3.72
CA ASP A 579 -8.38 26.21 3.17
C ASP A 579 -7.61 26.99 2.10
N GLU A 580 -6.32 27.30 2.33
CA GLU A 580 -5.43 27.93 1.34
C GLU A 580 -5.32 27.09 0.04
N ILE A 581 -5.24 25.77 0.16
CA ILE A 581 -5.17 24.88 -1.00
C ILE A 581 -6.50 24.87 -1.73
N ILE A 582 -7.62 24.71 -1.05
CA ILE A 582 -8.96 24.72 -1.67
C ILE A 582 -9.20 26.04 -2.41
N GLU A 583 -8.88 27.18 -1.81
CA GLU A 583 -9.07 28.50 -2.43
C GLU A 583 -8.24 28.63 -3.71
N HIS A 584 -6.95 28.27 -3.62
CA HIS A 584 -6.07 28.27 -4.79
C HIS A 584 -6.64 27.39 -5.90
N GLU A 585 -6.98 26.14 -5.60
CA GLU A 585 -7.41 25.17 -6.60
C GLU A 585 -8.75 25.53 -7.26
N ASN A 586 -9.65 26.17 -6.53
CA ASN A 586 -10.89 26.68 -7.13
C ASN A 586 -10.59 27.76 -8.18
N ASN A 587 -9.75 28.74 -7.85
CA ASN A 587 -9.37 29.83 -8.77
C ASN A 587 -8.58 29.28 -9.97
N TYR A 588 -7.65 28.37 -9.69
CA TYR A 588 -6.83 27.74 -10.72
C TYR A 588 -7.65 26.90 -11.70
N PHE A 589 -8.63 26.14 -11.22
CA PHE A 589 -9.54 25.38 -12.07
C PHE A 589 -10.35 26.26 -13.02
N GLU A 590 -10.86 27.40 -12.53
CA GLU A 590 -11.60 28.34 -13.36
C GLU A 590 -10.73 28.96 -14.46
N GLU A 591 -9.53 29.42 -14.09
CA GLU A 591 -8.58 29.99 -15.06
C GLU A 591 -8.17 28.95 -16.10
N LYS A 592 -7.83 27.74 -15.64
CA LYS A 592 -7.40 26.66 -16.53
C LYS A 592 -8.52 26.17 -17.44
N SER A 593 -9.77 26.19 -16.97
CA SER A 593 -10.94 25.85 -17.79
C SER A 593 -11.13 26.80 -18.97
N LYS A 594 -10.84 28.09 -18.79
CA LYS A 594 -10.86 29.07 -19.89
C LYS A 594 -9.74 28.77 -20.90
N LYS A 595 -8.52 28.61 -20.43
CA LYS A 595 -7.37 28.27 -21.28
C LYS A 595 -7.56 26.96 -22.03
N PHE A 596 -8.20 25.96 -21.41
CA PHE A 596 -8.48 24.68 -22.05
C PHE A 596 -9.50 24.79 -23.18
N LYS A 597 -10.52 25.60 -23.05
CA LYS A 597 -11.45 25.88 -24.14
C LYS A 597 -10.77 26.53 -25.34
N GLU A 598 -9.86 27.48 -25.08
CA GLU A 598 -9.04 28.13 -26.10
C GLU A 598 -8.10 27.11 -26.78
N PHE A 599 -7.45 26.25 -25.98
CA PHE A 599 -6.59 25.18 -26.47
C PHE A 599 -7.33 24.20 -27.39
N LEU A 600 -8.56 23.81 -27.03
CA LEU A 600 -9.35 22.92 -27.87
C LEU A 600 -9.71 23.56 -29.21
N ALA A 601 -9.99 24.86 -29.26
CA ALA A 601 -10.34 25.60 -30.48
C ALA A 601 -11.39 24.88 -31.35
N GLY A 602 -12.39 24.26 -30.70
CA GLY A 602 -13.45 23.49 -31.38
C GLY A 602 -13.11 22.04 -31.73
N ARG A 603 -11.88 21.60 -31.51
CA ARG A 603 -11.47 20.19 -31.66
C ARG A 603 -11.95 19.33 -30.47
N SER A 604 -11.99 18.01 -30.65
CA SER A 604 -12.19 17.09 -29.55
C SER A 604 -10.95 17.06 -28.65
N ILE A 605 -11.14 16.60 -27.40
CA ILE A 605 -10.03 16.38 -26.45
C ILE A 605 -8.98 15.45 -27.09
N ARG A 606 -9.43 14.37 -27.73
CA ARG A 606 -8.56 13.38 -28.37
C ARG A 606 -7.69 14.01 -29.45
N GLU A 607 -8.27 14.72 -30.38
CA GLU A 607 -7.53 15.37 -31.45
C GLU A 607 -6.52 16.38 -30.92
N ALA A 608 -6.93 17.26 -30.01
CA ALA A 608 -6.08 18.30 -29.47
C ALA A 608 -4.90 17.76 -28.65
N ILE A 609 -5.13 16.73 -27.83
CA ILE A 609 -4.07 16.13 -26.99
C ILE A 609 -3.10 15.28 -27.83
N LEU A 610 -3.60 14.48 -28.80
CA LEU A 610 -2.73 13.72 -29.70
C LEU A 610 -1.81 14.63 -30.52
N GLU A 611 -2.34 15.68 -31.12
CA GLU A 611 -1.56 16.64 -31.88
C GLU A 611 -0.49 17.32 -31.01
N LEU A 612 -0.83 17.68 -29.77
CA LEU A 612 0.14 18.26 -28.83
C LEU A 612 1.21 17.25 -28.42
N GLU A 613 0.82 15.99 -28.15
CA GLU A 613 1.76 14.92 -27.80
C GLU A 613 2.77 14.68 -28.93
N GLU A 614 2.31 14.60 -30.18
CA GLU A 614 3.15 14.46 -31.38
C GLU A 614 4.12 15.61 -31.52
N LYS A 615 3.64 16.85 -31.36
CA LYS A 615 4.49 18.05 -31.41
C LYS A 615 5.57 18.04 -30.33
N ILE A 616 5.23 17.68 -29.09
CA ILE A 616 6.19 17.55 -27.98
C ILE A 616 7.23 16.46 -28.29
N GLU A 617 6.82 15.35 -28.89
CA GLU A 617 7.73 14.28 -29.28
C GLU A 617 8.71 14.72 -30.37
N GLU A 618 8.23 15.45 -31.37
CA GLU A 618 9.09 15.98 -32.42
C GLU A 618 10.12 16.99 -31.89
N GLU A 619 9.71 17.90 -31.02
CA GLU A 619 10.61 18.86 -30.36
C GLU A 619 11.67 18.14 -29.51
N ASN A 620 11.31 17.03 -28.85
CA ASN A 620 12.23 16.25 -28.00
C ASN A 620 13.17 15.33 -28.79
N LYS A 621 12.82 14.89 -30.01
CA LYS A 621 13.74 14.13 -30.88
C LYS A 621 15.00 14.89 -31.22
N ASN A 622 14.91 16.21 -31.33
CA ASN A 622 16.03 17.09 -31.59
C ASN A 622 16.87 17.40 -30.34
N ASN A 623 16.37 17.16 -29.15
CA ASN A 623 17.03 17.37 -27.86
C ASN A 623 17.39 16.03 -27.23
N ASN A 624 18.49 15.43 -27.66
CA ASN A 624 18.98 14.10 -27.20
C ASN A 624 19.39 14.09 -25.72
N ILE A 625 18.48 14.42 -24.80
CA ILE A 625 18.69 14.33 -23.35
C ILE A 625 18.10 13.00 -22.86
N PRO A 626 18.90 11.99 -22.56
CA PRO A 626 18.40 10.74 -22.01
C PRO A 626 17.90 11.00 -20.58
N LEU A 627 16.59 10.86 -20.35
CA LEU A 627 16.01 10.79 -19.02
C LEU A 627 15.92 9.32 -18.61
N ARG A 628 17.05 8.73 -18.28
CA ARG A 628 17.10 7.34 -17.82
C ARG A 628 17.38 7.33 -16.33
N ILE A 629 16.52 6.65 -15.58
CA ILE A 629 16.91 6.16 -14.25
C ILE A 629 17.68 4.88 -14.51
N ASN A 630 19.00 4.92 -14.31
CA ASN A 630 19.89 3.78 -14.47
C ASN A 630 19.66 3.03 -15.80
N ASP A 631 20.53 3.18 -16.75
CA ASP A 631 20.52 2.37 -17.98
C ASP A 631 20.46 0.90 -17.60
N LYS A 632 19.27 0.29 -17.71
CA LYS A 632 19.16 -1.15 -17.54
C LYS A 632 19.76 -1.82 -18.75
N ILE A 633 20.74 -2.65 -18.47
CA ILE A 633 21.42 -3.46 -19.47
C ILE A 633 21.10 -4.92 -19.23
N GLU A 634 21.22 -5.73 -20.27
CA GLU A 634 21.18 -7.17 -20.09
C GLU A 634 22.35 -7.61 -19.23
N SER A 635 22.04 -8.30 -18.13
CA SER A 635 23.07 -8.76 -17.18
C SER A 635 24.09 -9.68 -17.85
N GLU A 636 23.63 -10.47 -18.81
CA GLU A 636 24.47 -11.40 -19.57
C GLU A 636 25.54 -10.70 -20.38
N GLU A 637 25.22 -9.53 -20.93
CA GLU A 637 26.13 -8.75 -21.75
C GLU A 637 27.37 -8.26 -20.97
N ILE A 638 27.14 -7.77 -19.74
CA ILE A 638 28.23 -7.19 -18.92
C ILE A 638 28.93 -8.22 -18.03
N LEU A 639 28.29 -9.35 -17.74
CA LEU A 639 28.78 -10.35 -16.76
C LEU A 639 29.21 -11.69 -17.37
N LYS A 640 29.38 -11.75 -18.68
CA LYS A 640 29.72 -12.99 -19.42
C LYS A 640 30.74 -13.90 -18.73
N GLU A 641 31.82 -13.33 -18.21
CA GLU A 641 32.89 -14.09 -17.58
C GLU A 641 32.52 -14.63 -16.19
N LYS A 642 31.52 -14.03 -15.53
CA LYS A 642 31.08 -14.39 -14.18
C LYS A 642 29.86 -15.30 -14.14
N ILE A 643 29.23 -15.57 -15.28
CA ILE A 643 28.04 -16.45 -15.34
C ILE A 643 28.44 -17.88 -15.04
N LYS A 644 27.86 -18.43 -13.97
CA LYS A 644 28.12 -19.79 -13.54
C LYS A 644 26.83 -20.44 -12.99
N LYS A 645 26.76 -21.76 -13.10
CA LYS A 645 25.72 -22.52 -12.41
C LYS A 645 26.02 -22.64 -10.93
N LEU A 646 25.00 -22.56 -10.09
CA LEU A 646 25.16 -22.79 -8.66
C LEU A 646 25.58 -24.23 -8.38
N PRO A 647 26.51 -24.46 -7.44
CA PRO A 647 26.93 -25.83 -7.03
C PRO A 647 25.72 -26.67 -6.59
N THR A 648 25.76 -27.97 -6.94
CA THR A 648 24.68 -28.92 -6.60
C THR A 648 25.05 -29.85 -5.45
N ASP A 649 26.32 -29.93 -5.17
CA ASP A 649 26.95 -30.83 -4.17
C ASP A 649 27.20 -30.18 -2.81
N LYS A 650 26.87 -28.88 -2.69
CA LYS A 650 27.04 -28.06 -1.46
C LYS A 650 25.74 -27.43 -1.04
N ILE A 651 25.65 -27.06 0.24
CA ILE A 651 24.48 -26.41 0.82
C ILE A 651 24.58 -24.88 0.65
N PRO A 652 23.63 -24.21 -0.01
CA PRO A 652 23.58 -22.76 -0.08
C PRO A 652 23.19 -22.14 1.25
N ILE A 653 23.93 -21.12 1.65
CA ILE A 653 23.63 -20.26 2.81
C ILE A 653 23.24 -18.88 2.30
N ILE A 654 22.07 -18.43 2.68
CA ILE A 654 21.53 -17.12 2.35
C ILE A 654 21.48 -16.27 3.61
N ILE A 655 22.25 -15.19 3.63
CA ILE A 655 22.22 -14.20 4.70
C ILE A 655 21.41 -13.02 4.22
N ALA A 656 20.36 -12.64 4.95
CA ALA A 656 19.48 -11.56 4.57
C ALA A 656 19.45 -10.44 5.61
N GLY A 657 19.50 -9.20 5.14
CA GLY A 657 19.37 -8.00 5.96
C GLY A 657 20.33 -6.88 5.57
N GLY A 658 19.98 -5.66 5.94
CA GLY A 658 20.78 -4.46 5.74
C GLY A 658 20.96 -3.98 4.29
N SER A 659 20.66 -4.81 3.29
CA SER A 659 20.90 -4.47 1.87
C SER A 659 20.02 -3.35 1.33
N PHE A 660 18.81 -3.16 1.87
CA PHE A 660 17.92 -2.06 1.47
C PHE A 660 18.36 -0.70 2.01
N ASN A 661 19.20 -0.68 3.03
CA ASN A 661 19.68 0.53 3.68
C ASN A 661 21.02 1.01 3.09
N ALA A 662 21.48 0.40 2.00
CA ALA A 662 22.80 0.60 1.46
C ALA A 662 23.10 2.03 0.98
N LYS A 663 22.06 2.78 0.61
CA LYS A 663 22.20 4.19 0.22
C LYS A 663 21.99 5.16 1.39
N SER A 664 21.44 4.72 2.52
CA SER A 664 21.43 5.49 3.73
C SER A 664 22.76 5.29 4.48
N ARG A 665 23.24 6.32 5.12
CA ARG A 665 24.45 6.24 5.97
C ARG A 665 24.20 5.43 7.27
N GLU A 666 22.96 5.05 7.51
CA GLU A 666 22.52 4.23 8.64
C GLU A 666 22.07 2.88 8.12
N THR A 667 23.02 2.00 7.86
CA THR A 667 22.73 0.58 7.63
C THR A 667 22.28 -0.04 8.96
N LYS A 668 21.31 -0.91 8.92
CA LYS A 668 20.88 -1.70 10.09
C LYS A 668 21.78 -2.91 10.34
N VAL A 669 22.97 -2.93 9.79
CA VAL A 669 24.00 -3.89 10.16
C VAL A 669 24.52 -3.53 11.56
N THR A 670 24.28 -4.41 12.52
CA THR A 670 24.67 -4.20 13.91
C THR A 670 26.03 -4.84 14.21
N GLU A 671 26.69 -4.39 15.27
CA GLU A 671 27.97 -4.99 15.71
C GLU A 671 27.77 -6.44 16.17
N GLU A 672 26.65 -6.73 16.84
CA GLU A 672 26.28 -8.08 17.28
C GLU A 672 26.06 -8.99 16.07
N GLY A 673 25.38 -8.50 15.04
CA GLY A 673 25.18 -9.24 13.78
C GLY A 673 26.46 -9.52 13.04
N LEU A 674 27.40 -8.57 13.01
CA LEU A 674 28.72 -8.79 12.44
C LEU A 674 29.54 -9.83 13.21
N LYS A 675 29.50 -9.78 14.55
CA LYS A 675 30.19 -10.79 15.40
C LYS A 675 29.61 -12.17 15.16
N MET A 676 28.29 -12.31 15.14
CA MET A 676 27.63 -13.59 14.87
C MET A 676 27.97 -14.13 13.47
N LEU A 677 28.00 -13.25 12.46
CA LEU A 677 28.36 -13.65 11.10
C LEU A 677 29.82 -14.02 10.98
N GLU A 678 30.74 -13.31 11.67
CA GLU A 678 32.15 -13.63 11.73
C GLU A 678 32.39 -14.98 12.42
N GLU A 679 31.67 -15.26 13.51
CA GLU A 679 31.72 -16.55 14.21
C GLU A 679 31.22 -17.68 13.29
N LEU A 680 30.09 -17.50 12.61
CA LEU A 680 29.56 -18.47 11.64
C LEU A 680 30.59 -18.79 10.55
N ILE A 681 31.13 -17.73 9.93
CA ILE A 681 32.13 -17.89 8.86
C ILE A 681 33.39 -18.56 9.38
N THR A 682 33.80 -18.29 10.62
CA THR A 682 34.96 -18.92 11.23
C THR A 682 34.76 -20.42 11.43
N LYS A 683 33.63 -20.83 11.97
CA LYS A 683 33.35 -22.22 12.34
C LYS A 683 32.92 -23.12 11.17
N ILE A 684 32.36 -22.52 10.08
CA ILE A 684 31.77 -23.31 9.01
C ILE A 684 32.82 -23.99 8.11
N ASP A 685 32.48 -25.19 7.62
CA ASP A 685 33.31 -25.93 6.65
C ASP A 685 33.01 -25.43 5.21
N ASN A 686 33.98 -24.72 4.64
CA ASN A 686 33.90 -24.18 3.28
C ASN A 686 33.72 -25.23 2.19
N GLN A 687 34.09 -26.48 2.46
CA GLN A 687 33.96 -27.55 1.46
C GLN A 687 32.52 -28.02 1.31
N LYS A 688 31.68 -27.77 2.33
CA LYS A 688 30.30 -28.26 2.39
C LYS A 688 29.27 -27.20 2.00
N VAL A 689 29.66 -25.93 1.92
CA VAL A 689 28.74 -24.83 1.74
C VAL A 689 29.22 -23.84 0.69
N TYR A 690 28.29 -23.01 0.21
CA TYR A 690 28.58 -21.77 -0.50
C TYR A 690 27.57 -20.70 -0.07
N PHE A 691 27.96 -19.43 -0.15
CA PHE A 691 27.10 -18.31 0.18
C PHE A 691 26.38 -17.79 -1.07
N VAL A 692 25.13 -17.36 -0.89
CA VAL A 692 24.34 -16.78 -1.96
C VAL A 692 23.88 -15.39 -1.55
N ILE A 693 24.20 -14.42 -2.39
CA ILE A 693 23.87 -13.02 -2.22
C ILE A 693 22.97 -12.51 -3.36
N GLY A 694 22.39 -11.34 -3.20
CA GLY A 694 21.64 -10.67 -4.24
C GLY A 694 22.50 -9.80 -5.15
N HIS A 695 21.84 -9.02 -6.02
CA HIS A 695 22.55 -8.21 -7.03
C HIS A 695 23.14 -6.90 -6.49
N ARG A 696 22.69 -6.42 -5.32
CA ARG A 696 23.13 -5.13 -4.78
C ARG A 696 24.45 -5.18 -4.03
N VAL A 697 24.73 -6.32 -3.42
CA VAL A 697 25.97 -6.56 -2.64
C VAL A 697 26.16 -5.49 -1.55
N ASP A 698 25.16 -5.35 -0.69
CA ASP A 698 25.12 -4.36 0.38
C ASP A 698 24.76 -5.00 1.72
N GLY A 699 24.88 -4.26 2.83
CA GLY A 699 24.49 -4.74 4.17
C GLY A 699 25.24 -6.01 4.57
N TYR A 700 24.52 -7.02 5.06
CA TYR A 700 25.12 -8.30 5.45
C TYR A 700 25.67 -9.09 4.25
N GLU A 701 25.16 -8.89 3.03
CA GLU A 701 25.75 -9.48 1.83
C GLU A 701 27.17 -8.98 1.59
N LYS A 702 27.40 -7.69 1.76
CA LYS A 702 28.75 -7.09 1.71
C LYS A 702 29.62 -7.59 2.88
N ALA A 703 29.04 -7.71 4.08
CA ALA A 703 29.76 -8.18 5.25
C ALA A 703 30.34 -9.59 5.08
N ILE A 704 29.67 -10.49 4.34
CA ILE A 704 30.23 -11.83 4.01
C ILE A 704 31.57 -11.67 3.29
N ILE A 705 31.66 -10.80 2.29
CA ILE A 705 32.87 -10.57 1.49
C ILE A 705 33.96 -9.95 2.37
N ASP A 706 33.60 -8.91 3.13
CA ASP A 706 34.54 -8.18 3.97
C ASP A 706 35.13 -9.09 5.07
N ILE A 707 34.33 -9.94 5.71
CA ILE A 707 34.75 -10.89 6.72
C ILE A 707 35.60 -12.02 6.10
N SER A 708 35.16 -12.54 4.93
CA SER A 708 35.96 -13.52 4.17
C SER A 708 37.40 -13.04 3.95
N ASN A 709 37.55 -11.78 3.52
CA ASN A 709 38.84 -11.15 3.30
C ASN A 709 39.60 -10.92 4.59
N LYS A 710 38.96 -10.41 5.63
CA LYS A 710 39.55 -10.22 6.97
C LYS A 710 40.13 -11.49 7.55
N LEU A 711 39.42 -12.60 7.42
CA LEU A 711 39.82 -13.91 7.94
C LEU A 711 40.75 -14.67 6.99
N ASN A 712 41.04 -14.14 5.81
CA ASN A 712 41.75 -14.83 4.73
C ASN A 712 41.16 -16.23 4.43
N LYS A 713 39.84 -16.36 4.60
CA LYS A 713 39.08 -17.60 4.39
C LYS A 713 38.41 -17.55 3.04
N LYS A 714 38.90 -18.30 2.05
CA LYS A 714 38.29 -18.35 0.70
C LYS A 714 36.90 -18.97 0.76
N LEU A 715 35.87 -18.13 0.80
CA LEU A 715 34.49 -18.55 0.69
C LEU A 715 34.06 -18.65 -0.78
N GLU A 716 33.22 -19.63 -1.12
CA GLU A 716 32.48 -19.65 -2.37
C GLU A 716 31.27 -18.74 -2.23
N ILE A 717 31.22 -17.67 -3.01
CA ILE A 717 30.15 -16.67 -2.98
C ILE A 717 29.58 -16.52 -4.41
N TYR A 718 28.26 -16.71 -4.54
CA TYR A 718 27.54 -16.55 -5.79
C TYR A 718 26.45 -15.49 -5.63
N ALA A 719 26.22 -14.68 -6.67
CA ALA A 719 25.13 -13.71 -6.69
C ALA A 719 23.99 -14.21 -7.58
N ILE A 720 22.74 -14.17 -7.08
CA ILE A 720 21.53 -14.33 -7.92
C ILE A 720 21.11 -12.93 -8.37
N ILE A 721 21.07 -12.74 -9.67
CA ILE A 721 20.81 -11.44 -10.29
C ILE A 721 19.68 -11.51 -11.32
N PRO A 722 18.95 -10.43 -11.53
CA PRO A 722 17.95 -10.35 -12.58
C PRO A 722 18.56 -10.27 -13.98
N LYS A 723 17.75 -10.58 -15.00
CA LYS A 723 18.13 -10.45 -16.43
C LYS A 723 18.52 -9.02 -16.82
N MET A 724 17.92 -8.05 -16.16
CA MET A 724 18.15 -6.64 -16.42
C MET A 724 18.60 -5.95 -15.13
N ILE A 725 19.76 -5.35 -15.15
CA ILE A 725 20.35 -4.57 -14.05
C ILE A 725 20.83 -3.21 -14.54
N SER A 726 21.07 -2.28 -13.62
CA SER A 726 21.76 -1.03 -13.99
C SER A 726 23.22 -1.32 -14.32
N LYS A 727 23.80 -0.52 -15.20
CA LYS A 727 25.21 -0.58 -15.56
C LYS A 727 26.11 -0.49 -14.32
N GLU A 728 25.77 0.43 -13.39
CA GLU A 728 26.47 0.59 -12.11
C GLU A 728 26.47 -0.70 -11.26
N VAL A 729 25.33 -1.38 -11.18
CA VAL A 729 25.21 -2.66 -10.45
C VAL A 729 26.06 -3.74 -11.15
N GLY A 730 26.01 -3.82 -12.48
CA GLY A 730 26.82 -4.76 -13.24
C GLY A 730 28.31 -4.53 -13.06
N GLU A 731 28.80 -3.31 -13.17
CA GLU A 731 30.20 -2.94 -12.92
C GLU A 731 30.63 -3.26 -11.48
N ARG A 732 29.76 -3.00 -10.50
CA ARG A 732 30.02 -3.34 -9.10
C ARG A 732 30.14 -4.85 -8.89
N LEU A 733 29.27 -5.66 -9.49
CA LEU A 733 29.36 -7.12 -9.43
C LEU A 733 30.64 -7.66 -10.11
N MET A 734 31.06 -7.04 -11.21
CA MET A 734 32.33 -7.38 -11.85
C MET A 734 33.54 -7.14 -10.93
N ASN A 735 33.52 -6.06 -10.16
CA ASN A 735 34.61 -5.62 -9.30
C ASN A 735 34.59 -6.26 -7.89
N LYS A 736 33.58 -7.10 -7.56
CA LYS A 736 33.50 -7.78 -6.26
C LYS A 736 34.13 -9.18 -6.32
N GLU A 737 34.67 -9.59 -5.19
CA GLU A 737 35.26 -10.93 -5.01
C GLU A 737 34.18 -11.98 -4.84
N ILE A 738 33.51 -12.30 -5.95
CA ILE A 738 32.51 -13.38 -6.03
C ILE A 738 32.94 -14.42 -7.07
N ASN A 739 32.58 -15.69 -6.81
CA ASN A 739 32.97 -16.79 -7.69
C ASN A 739 32.16 -16.83 -8.99
N GLY A 740 30.95 -16.29 -8.96
CA GLY A 740 30.10 -16.21 -10.16
C GLY A 740 28.77 -15.58 -9.89
N VAL A 741 28.00 -15.44 -10.96
CA VAL A 741 26.62 -14.97 -10.92
C VAL A 741 25.70 -15.98 -11.57
N CYS A 742 24.52 -16.18 -10.96
CA CYS A 742 23.43 -16.93 -11.57
C CYS A 742 22.36 -15.93 -12.05
N ILE A 743 22.14 -15.87 -13.36
CA ILE A 743 21.11 -14.99 -13.92
C ILE A 743 19.77 -15.71 -13.82
N SER A 744 18.85 -15.16 -13.05
CA SER A 744 17.53 -15.74 -12.88
C SER A 744 16.58 -15.36 -14.00
N THR A 745 15.81 -16.31 -14.48
CA THR A 745 14.75 -16.08 -15.48
C THR A 745 13.47 -15.49 -14.87
N GLU A 746 13.29 -15.60 -13.55
CA GLU A 746 12.17 -15.02 -12.78
C GLU A 746 12.41 -13.54 -12.40
N SER A 747 13.32 -12.92 -13.03
CA SER A 747 13.99 -11.74 -12.58
C SER A 747 13.32 -10.45 -13.03
N GLU A 748 12.54 -9.93 -12.13
CA GLU A 748 12.34 -8.51 -12.08
C GLU A 748 13.00 -7.99 -10.81
N GLU A 749 13.62 -6.81 -10.87
CA GLU A 749 14.46 -6.24 -9.80
C GLU A 749 13.76 -6.19 -8.42
N PHE A 750 12.43 -6.05 -8.41
CA PHE A 750 11.60 -6.08 -7.20
C PHE A 750 11.15 -7.48 -6.77
N GLY A 751 11.38 -8.48 -7.58
CA GLY A 751 11.03 -9.87 -7.32
C GLY A 751 12.22 -10.76 -7.01
N ILE A 752 13.35 -10.19 -6.57
CA ILE A 752 14.59 -10.96 -6.33
C ILE A 752 14.38 -12.15 -5.39
N TYR A 753 13.50 -12.03 -4.39
CA TYR A 753 13.13 -13.15 -3.51
C TYR A 753 12.46 -14.30 -4.26
N LYS A 754 11.73 -14.03 -5.36
CA LYS A 754 11.21 -15.08 -6.25
C LYS A 754 12.31 -15.76 -7.03
N SER A 755 13.33 -15.00 -7.41
CA SER A 755 14.53 -15.56 -8.04
C SER A 755 15.24 -16.53 -7.10
N PHE A 756 15.38 -16.20 -5.83
CA PHE A 756 15.91 -17.14 -4.83
C PHE A 756 15.04 -18.39 -4.70
N ASN A 757 13.71 -18.25 -4.73
CA ASN A 757 12.82 -19.38 -4.72
C ASN A 757 13.07 -20.28 -5.94
N TYR A 758 13.06 -19.71 -7.14
CA TYR A 758 13.24 -20.45 -8.39
C TYR A 758 14.61 -21.16 -8.46
N GLU A 759 15.69 -20.48 -8.10
CA GLU A 759 17.05 -20.99 -8.23
C GLU A 759 17.47 -21.93 -7.07
N ILE A 760 16.93 -21.73 -5.86
CA ILE A 760 17.35 -22.45 -4.66
C ILE A 760 16.18 -23.19 -4.00
N PHE A 761 15.21 -22.50 -3.46
CA PHE A 761 14.24 -23.07 -2.50
C PHE A 761 13.33 -24.15 -3.10
N GLU A 762 13.06 -24.11 -4.39
CA GLU A 762 12.30 -25.18 -5.07
C GLU A 762 13.10 -26.46 -5.30
N ARG A 763 14.42 -26.38 -5.33
CA ARG A 763 15.27 -27.45 -5.90
C ARG A 763 16.20 -28.10 -4.91
N ARG A 764 16.57 -27.41 -3.83
CA ARG A 764 17.62 -27.85 -2.91
C ARG A 764 17.39 -27.43 -1.47
N SER A 765 17.95 -28.22 -0.54
CA SER A 765 18.06 -27.83 0.86
C SER A 765 18.92 -26.58 0.98
N SER A 766 18.58 -25.70 1.89
CA SER A 766 19.30 -24.44 2.08
C SER A 766 19.18 -23.94 3.51
N ILE A 767 20.06 -23.04 3.88
CA ILE A 767 20.05 -22.36 5.18
C ILE A 767 19.77 -20.88 4.92
N VAL A 768 18.77 -20.32 5.59
CA VAL A 768 18.43 -18.90 5.51
C VAL A 768 18.57 -18.29 6.90
N ILE A 769 19.36 -17.22 7.01
CA ILE A 769 19.54 -16.47 8.27
C ILE A 769 19.13 -15.03 8.00
N ALA A 770 18.02 -14.60 8.58
CA ALA A 770 17.49 -13.26 8.46
C ALA A 770 17.85 -12.42 9.69
N PHE A 771 18.83 -11.53 9.55
CA PHE A 771 19.32 -10.67 10.62
C PHE A 771 18.46 -9.44 10.83
N ASP A 772 18.09 -8.76 9.72
CA ASP A 772 17.32 -7.54 9.74
C ASP A 772 16.59 -7.39 8.40
N GLY A 773 15.59 -6.55 8.31
CA GLY A 773 14.98 -6.21 7.05
C GLY A 773 13.50 -5.87 7.08
N ASN A 774 13.04 -5.34 5.96
CA ASN A 774 11.67 -4.94 5.67
C ASN A 774 10.91 -6.06 4.90
N SER A 775 9.86 -5.67 4.21
CA SER A 775 9.03 -6.55 3.38
C SER A 775 9.83 -7.51 2.45
N PRO A 776 10.92 -7.08 1.78
CA PRO A 776 11.70 -8.00 0.94
C PRO A 776 12.28 -9.18 1.70
N VAL A 777 12.86 -8.96 2.89
CA VAL A 777 13.41 -10.04 3.70
C VAL A 777 12.29 -10.93 4.27
N SER A 778 11.18 -10.34 4.69
CA SER A 778 9.99 -11.10 5.10
C SER A 778 9.44 -11.96 3.96
N ASN A 779 9.49 -11.46 2.73
CA ASN A 779 9.08 -12.20 1.54
C ASN A 779 10.08 -13.32 1.20
N LEU A 780 11.38 -13.07 1.35
CA LEU A 780 12.42 -14.09 1.20
C LEU A 780 12.19 -15.26 2.17
N VAL A 781 11.93 -14.95 3.45
CA VAL A 781 11.60 -15.95 4.48
C VAL A 781 10.34 -16.75 4.10
N GLN A 782 9.32 -16.08 3.58
CA GLN A 782 8.10 -16.75 3.11
C GLN A 782 8.35 -17.65 1.90
N GLU A 783 9.14 -17.21 0.95
CA GLU A 783 9.51 -18.02 -0.22
C GLU A 783 10.38 -19.22 0.17
N ALA A 784 11.28 -19.05 1.10
CA ALA A 784 12.08 -20.15 1.65
C ALA A 784 11.20 -21.23 2.32
N LYS A 785 10.20 -20.82 3.11
CA LYS A 785 9.21 -21.73 3.71
C LYS A 785 8.37 -22.47 2.65
N ASN A 786 7.99 -21.78 1.58
CA ASN A 786 7.11 -22.33 0.55
C ASN A 786 7.85 -23.25 -0.44
N GLY A 787 9.18 -23.21 -0.48
CA GLY A 787 10.00 -24.00 -1.38
C GLY A 787 9.95 -25.49 -1.05
N LYS A 788 10.09 -26.36 -2.05
CA LYS A 788 10.10 -27.82 -1.88
C LYS A 788 11.43 -28.36 -1.35
N GLY A 789 12.48 -27.56 -1.42
CA GLY A 789 13.83 -27.94 -0.99
C GLY A 789 14.04 -28.03 0.52
N LYS A 790 13.02 -27.70 1.33
CA LYS A 790 13.04 -27.76 2.80
C LYS A 790 14.15 -26.89 3.41
N ALA A 791 14.08 -25.58 3.16
CA ALA A 791 15.00 -24.64 3.77
C ALA A 791 14.89 -24.64 5.30
N LYS A 792 16.01 -24.61 6.01
CA LYS A 792 16.08 -24.30 7.45
C LYS A 792 16.24 -22.80 7.62
N ILE A 793 15.34 -22.19 8.37
CA ILE A 793 15.16 -20.74 8.38
C ILE A 793 15.33 -20.21 9.80
N TYR A 794 16.32 -19.36 10.00
CA TYR A 794 16.63 -18.70 11.27
C TYR A 794 16.28 -17.21 11.17
N VAL A 795 15.56 -16.68 12.16
CA VAL A 795 14.99 -15.34 12.08
C VAL A 795 15.28 -14.56 13.36
N ASN A 796 15.95 -13.42 13.22
CA ASN A 796 16.20 -12.51 14.34
C ASN A 796 14.90 -11.81 14.79
N ILE A 797 14.48 -12.07 16.02
CA ILE A 797 13.25 -11.53 16.61
C ILE A 797 13.41 -10.13 17.22
N GLU A 798 14.61 -9.58 17.32
CA GLU A 798 14.82 -8.17 17.66
C GLU A 798 14.25 -7.24 16.60
N ASN A 799 14.34 -7.63 15.31
CA ASN A 799 13.66 -6.90 14.24
C ASN A 799 12.15 -7.14 14.30
N TYR A 800 11.38 -6.07 14.38
CA TYR A 800 9.92 -6.15 14.53
C TYR A 800 9.26 -6.91 13.36
N ASN A 801 9.62 -6.61 12.12
CA ASN A 801 9.01 -7.24 10.95
C ASN A 801 9.32 -8.74 10.89
N LEU A 802 10.54 -9.11 11.23
CA LEU A 802 10.97 -10.49 11.28
C LEU A 802 10.32 -11.24 12.46
N ARG A 803 10.16 -10.61 13.61
CA ARG A 803 9.44 -11.16 14.77
C ARG A 803 7.99 -11.48 14.43
N VAL A 804 7.28 -10.56 13.76
CA VAL A 804 5.92 -10.81 13.28
C VAL A 804 5.89 -11.96 12.28
N LYS A 805 6.87 -12.00 11.38
CA LYS A 805 6.99 -13.08 10.40
C LYS A 805 7.26 -14.43 11.05
N ALA A 806 8.17 -14.48 12.02
CA ALA A 806 8.47 -15.69 12.79
C ALA A 806 7.22 -16.23 13.51
N ARG A 807 6.43 -15.38 14.11
CA ARG A 807 5.15 -15.77 14.73
C ARG A 807 4.16 -16.34 13.72
N SER A 808 4.05 -15.75 12.53
CA SER A 808 3.14 -16.23 11.48
C SER A 808 3.57 -17.56 10.85
N LEU A 809 4.85 -17.92 11.01
CA LEU A 809 5.46 -19.15 10.49
C LEU A 809 5.95 -20.07 11.62
N GLN A 810 5.28 -20.02 12.76
CA GLN A 810 5.63 -20.87 13.93
C GLN A 810 5.69 -22.35 13.54
N GLY A 811 6.76 -23.03 13.96
CA GLY A 811 7.04 -24.41 13.59
C GLY A 811 7.81 -24.59 12.26
N TYR A 812 7.97 -23.54 11.47
CA TYR A 812 8.76 -23.55 10.22
C TYR A 812 10.04 -22.73 10.29
N VAL A 813 10.12 -21.82 11.26
CA VAL A 813 11.30 -20.97 11.47
C VAL A 813 11.82 -21.13 12.89
N VAL A 814 13.12 -20.98 13.04
CA VAL A 814 13.81 -20.98 14.34
C VAL A 814 14.09 -19.52 14.72
N PRO A 815 13.41 -18.98 15.73
CA PRO A 815 13.70 -17.63 16.19
C PRO A 815 15.00 -17.57 16.97
N PHE A 816 15.76 -16.49 16.82
CA PHE A 816 16.90 -16.15 17.67
C PHE A 816 16.89 -14.67 18.03
N ASP A 817 17.53 -14.31 19.14
CA ASP A 817 17.74 -12.93 19.55
C ASP A 817 19.20 -12.56 19.31
N ILE A 818 19.44 -11.54 18.49
CA ILE A 818 20.81 -11.15 18.14
C ILE A 818 21.59 -10.56 19.31
N LYS A 819 20.89 -10.09 20.34
CA LYS A 819 21.49 -9.53 21.57
C LYS A 819 21.83 -10.62 22.61
N ASP A 820 21.12 -11.73 22.51
CA ASP A 820 21.32 -12.91 23.34
C ASP A 820 21.55 -14.13 22.43
N ASN A 821 22.68 -14.12 21.75
CA ASN A 821 23.00 -15.10 20.69
C ASN A 821 24.00 -16.19 21.10
N ASP A 822 24.31 -16.29 22.37
CA ASP A 822 25.22 -17.33 22.89
C ASP A 822 24.73 -18.72 22.46
N GLY A 823 25.59 -19.45 21.72
CA GLY A 823 25.27 -20.76 21.18
C GLY A 823 24.37 -20.80 19.94
N THR A 824 23.91 -19.66 19.43
CA THR A 824 23.04 -19.61 18.19
C THR A 824 23.79 -20.15 16.99
N VAL A 825 25.06 -19.79 16.80
CA VAL A 825 25.90 -20.30 15.70
C VAL A 825 26.11 -21.80 15.82
N ASP A 826 26.41 -22.29 17.00
CA ASP A 826 26.60 -23.72 17.25
C ASP A 826 25.33 -24.50 16.95
N LYS A 827 24.18 -23.99 17.37
CA LYS A 827 22.88 -24.57 17.03
C LYS A 827 22.62 -24.61 15.53
N ILE A 828 22.97 -23.55 14.81
CA ILE A 828 22.83 -23.52 13.33
C ILE A 828 23.72 -24.61 12.71
N LEU A 829 24.90 -24.76 13.20
CA LEU A 829 25.86 -25.77 12.70
C LEU A 829 25.41 -27.19 13.05
N GLU A 830 25.00 -27.47 14.30
CA GLU A 830 24.46 -28.75 14.73
C GLU A 830 23.21 -29.16 13.95
N ASP A 831 22.26 -28.25 13.78
CA ASP A 831 21.02 -28.49 13.06
C ASP A 831 21.25 -28.87 11.59
N ASN A 832 22.37 -28.46 10.98
CA ASN A 832 22.59 -28.59 9.54
C ASN A 832 23.72 -29.52 9.13
N PHE A 833 24.71 -29.80 10.00
CA PHE A 833 25.94 -30.48 9.62
C PHE A 833 26.29 -31.71 10.49
N GLU A 834 25.41 -32.18 11.39
CA GLU A 834 25.66 -33.31 12.32
C GLU A 834 26.98 -33.17 13.08
N ILE A 835 27.44 -31.99 13.37
CA ILE A 835 28.66 -31.75 14.15
C ILE A 835 28.27 -31.85 15.62
N LYS A 836 28.50 -32.98 16.24
CA LYS A 836 28.52 -33.10 17.70
C LYS A 836 29.76 -32.38 18.20
N MET A 837 29.56 -31.22 18.80
CA MET A 837 30.62 -30.56 19.55
C MET A 837 30.84 -31.32 20.86
N ASN A 838 32.06 -31.85 21.08
CA ASN A 838 32.49 -32.44 22.35
C ASN A 838 32.66 -31.36 23.43
#